data_2662e06d117f9008c2d979e7c09a327c
#
_entry.id   2662e06d117f9008c2d979e7c09a327c
#
_cell.length_a   1.000
_cell.length_b   1.000
_cell.length_c   1.000
_cell.angle_alpha   90.00
_cell.angle_beta   90.00
_cell.angle_gamma   90.00
#
_symmetry.space_group_name_H-M   'P 1'
#
loop_
_entity.id
_entity.type
_entity.pdbx_description
1 polymer ?
#
loop_
_entity_poly.entity_id
_entity_poly.type
_entity_poly.pdbx_seq_one_letter_code
_entity_poly.pdbx_strand_id
1 'polypeptide(L)'
;MTRITAPKRRRRAGARTRTTASLVSLGALLATSATVLTAAPATAAPTLLSQGKTATASSAEGAAYSAAAAVDGDLTGTRWASQWSDGQWLQVDLGASADISRVVLNWEGAYGKAYDIQLSDNGTDWRTVRSVTAGDGGTDDLAVTGTGRYVRLQGVTRGTGYGYSLWEFQVYGETAAPPGAGGAVRVTGTQGDWQLTVGGQPYTVKGVTWGPAIADAGRYMPDVKSMGVNTIRTWGTDGGTKPLLDAAAAQGIRVINGFWLQPGGGPGSGGCANYVTDTAYKNTMLTEFAKWVETYKSHPATLMWNVGNESVLGLQNCYSGTELEAQRNAYTTFVNDVAKKIHTIDPDHPVTSTDAWTGAWPYYKRNAPDLDLYSMNSYGDICGVRQDWQEGGYTKPYIITETGPAGEWEMPKDANGIPDEPTDVQKAEGYTKAWDCVTGHRGVGLGATVFHYGTEHDFGGVWFNLLPDGLKRLSYYAVKKAYAGSTAGDNTPPVISGMTVDPAGSAPAGGEFTVRADVRDPDGDPVTTRIFLSGNYANGDKRLVEATYRPLGNGAFAVTAPEKLGVWKVYVQAEDGRGNAGIETRSVKVVAPPVAGTNIALNRPATASSFQASYGDCPCPATNATDGNATTRWASDWSDPQWIRVDLGSVRSFNRLQLVWDPAYARSYEVQVSDDGDTWRTIHATTTGNGDIDTIETGATARYVRLQLTARGTGWGYSLHEFGIYS
;
A
#
# COMPACT_ATOMS: atom_id res chain seq x y z
N MET A 1 -20.64 -7.05 -3.08
CA MET A 1 -19.89 -7.24 -4.35
C MET A 1 -19.95 -8.69 -4.77
N THR A 2 -20.61 -8.97 -5.88
CA THR A 2 -20.83 -10.33 -6.38
C THR A 2 -19.52 -10.94 -6.84
N ARG A 3 -19.19 -12.14 -6.36
CA ARG A 3 -18.01 -12.90 -6.78
C ARG A 3 -17.99 -13.05 -8.31
N ILE A 4 -16.98 -12.52 -8.97
CA ILE A 4 -16.64 -12.93 -10.33
C ILE A 4 -15.64 -14.07 -10.20
N THR A 5 -16.15 -15.31 -10.17
CA THR A 5 -15.34 -16.50 -10.36
C THR A 5 -15.06 -16.62 -11.85
N ALA A 6 -13.80 -16.67 -12.22
CA ALA A 6 -13.37 -17.02 -13.57
C ALA A 6 -13.93 -18.41 -13.96
N PRO A 7 -14.41 -18.62 -15.20
CA PRO A 7 -14.95 -19.89 -15.62
C PRO A 7 -13.87 -20.96 -15.66
N LYS A 8 -14.01 -22.01 -14.85
CA LYS A 8 -13.18 -23.22 -14.92
C LYS A 8 -13.32 -23.88 -16.29
N ARG A 9 -12.29 -23.79 -17.11
CA ARG A 9 -12.21 -24.55 -18.36
C ARG A 9 -12.02 -26.05 -18.07
N ARG A 10 -12.95 -26.86 -18.54
CA ARG A 10 -12.85 -28.32 -18.54
C ARG A 10 -11.66 -28.76 -19.41
N ARG A 11 -10.77 -29.57 -18.85
CA ARG A 11 -9.72 -30.28 -19.56
C ARG A 11 -10.38 -31.31 -20.52
N ARG A 12 -10.08 -31.22 -21.81
CA ARG A 12 -10.23 -32.36 -22.76
C ARG A 12 -8.85 -32.95 -22.97
N ALA A 13 -8.71 -34.22 -22.64
CA ALA A 13 -7.58 -35.07 -23.00
C ALA A 13 -7.66 -35.39 -24.50
N GLY A 14 -6.62 -35.15 -25.23
CA GLY A 14 -6.47 -35.54 -26.64
C GLY A 14 -5.16 -36.29 -26.85
N ALA A 15 -5.26 -37.45 -27.43
CA ALA A 15 -4.30 -38.53 -27.53
C ALA A 15 -3.05 -38.22 -28.38
N ARG A 16 -1.97 -38.89 -27.98
CA ARG A 16 -0.68 -38.97 -28.70
C ARG A 16 -0.83 -39.71 -30.03
N THR A 17 -0.16 -39.23 -31.08
CA THR A 17 0.35 -40.07 -32.14
C THR A 17 1.81 -39.70 -32.45
N ARG A 18 2.65 -40.73 -32.35
CA ARG A 18 4.07 -40.70 -32.75
C ARG A 18 4.11 -40.95 -34.27
N THR A 19 5.01 -40.26 -34.97
CA THR A 19 5.65 -40.87 -36.15
C THR A 19 7.08 -40.34 -36.31
N THR A 20 7.95 -41.25 -36.62
CA THR A 20 9.40 -41.25 -36.70
C THR A 20 9.93 -40.93 -38.09
N ALA A 21 11.23 -40.62 -38.12
CA ALA A 21 12.23 -40.84 -39.18
C ALA A 21 12.45 -39.66 -40.15
N SER A 22 13.62 -39.24 -40.47
CA SER A 22 14.98 -39.69 -40.63
C SER A 22 15.70 -38.87 -41.69
N LEU A 23 17.00 -38.67 -41.52
CA LEU A 23 18.12 -38.62 -42.46
C LEU A 23 18.53 -37.29 -43.16
N VAL A 24 19.62 -36.71 -42.64
CA VAL A 24 20.96 -36.52 -43.24
C VAL A 24 21.08 -35.75 -44.56
N SER A 25 21.80 -34.65 -44.54
CA SER A 25 22.89 -34.41 -45.50
C SER A 25 23.88 -33.36 -44.97
N LEU A 26 25.13 -33.75 -45.03
CA LEU A 26 26.40 -33.05 -44.73
C LEU A 26 26.65 -32.01 -45.81
N GLY A 27 26.93 -30.77 -45.41
CA GLY A 27 27.49 -29.72 -46.28
C GLY A 27 28.47 -28.89 -45.51
N ALA A 28 29.77 -29.16 -45.71
CA ALA A 28 30.86 -28.37 -45.14
C ALA A 28 31.01 -27.05 -45.91
N LEU A 29 30.85 -25.91 -45.23
CA LEU A 29 31.36 -24.63 -45.74
C LEU A 29 32.36 -24.07 -44.68
N LEU A 30 33.58 -23.90 -45.15
CA LEU A 30 34.63 -23.16 -44.46
C LEU A 30 34.19 -21.70 -44.32
N ALA A 31 33.97 -21.25 -43.06
CA ALA A 31 33.83 -19.85 -42.73
C ALA A 31 35.08 -19.41 -42.00
N THR A 32 35.83 -18.51 -42.61
CA THR A 32 36.96 -17.78 -42.01
C THR A 32 36.45 -16.93 -40.85
N SER A 33 36.94 -17.26 -39.64
CA SER A 33 36.66 -16.50 -38.41
C SER A 33 37.43 -15.18 -38.42
N ALA A 34 36.72 -14.08 -38.72
CA ALA A 34 37.21 -12.76 -38.39
C ALA A 34 36.98 -12.53 -36.89
N THR A 35 38.01 -12.59 -36.07
CA THR A 35 38.00 -12.15 -34.67
C THR A 35 37.82 -10.64 -34.65
N VAL A 36 36.58 -10.21 -34.37
CA VAL A 36 36.29 -8.84 -33.96
C VAL A 36 36.77 -8.72 -32.50
N LEU A 37 37.94 -8.07 -32.30
CA LEU A 37 38.32 -7.57 -30.98
C LEU A 37 37.29 -6.51 -30.60
N THR A 38 36.34 -6.86 -29.72
CA THR A 38 35.53 -5.88 -28.99
C THR A 38 36.49 -5.18 -28.02
N ALA A 39 36.84 -3.93 -28.31
CA ALA A 39 37.49 -3.06 -27.34
C ALA A 39 36.54 -2.97 -26.12
N ALA A 40 37.06 -3.34 -24.93
CA ALA A 40 36.37 -3.06 -23.67
C ALA A 40 36.10 -1.54 -23.59
N PRO A 41 34.95 -1.10 -23.08
CA PRO A 41 34.72 0.32 -22.90
C PRO A 41 35.82 0.88 -22.00
N ALA A 42 36.51 1.93 -22.47
CA ALA A 42 37.47 2.65 -21.68
C ALA A 42 36.77 3.21 -20.46
N THR A 43 37.09 2.72 -19.25
CA THR A 43 36.63 3.34 -18.00
C THR A 43 37.17 4.77 -17.97
N ALA A 44 36.28 5.75 -17.78
CA ALA A 44 36.67 7.14 -17.61
C ALA A 44 37.66 7.24 -16.44
N ALA A 45 38.70 8.11 -16.57
CA ALA A 45 39.62 8.32 -15.48
C ALA A 45 38.89 8.91 -14.25
N PRO A 46 39.21 8.43 -13.03
CA PRO A 46 38.51 8.90 -11.82
C PRO A 46 38.68 10.41 -11.62
N THR A 47 37.58 11.09 -11.28
CA THR A 47 37.54 12.55 -11.12
C THR A 47 38.05 12.95 -9.74
N LEU A 48 38.74 14.10 -9.63
CA LEU A 48 39.11 14.72 -8.35
C LEU A 48 37.87 15.30 -7.67
N LEU A 49 37.48 14.74 -6.50
CA LEU A 49 36.22 15.05 -5.80
C LEU A 49 36.41 16.02 -4.63
N SER A 50 37.62 16.10 -4.05
CA SER A 50 37.89 16.84 -2.80
C SER A 50 38.16 18.33 -2.97
N GLN A 51 38.56 18.77 -4.19
CA GLN A 51 38.99 20.16 -4.40
C GLN A 51 37.89 21.18 -4.12
N GLY A 52 38.20 22.16 -3.28
CA GLY A 52 37.24 23.21 -2.87
C GLY A 52 36.11 22.73 -1.99
N LYS A 53 36.17 21.52 -1.45
CA LYS A 53 35.14 20.96 -0.56
C LYS A 53 35.34 21.39 0.89
N THR A 54 34.29 21.24 1.69
CA THR A 54 34.37 21.53 3.12
C THR A 54 35.30 20.52 3.81
N ALA A 55 36.34 21.00 4.44
CA ALA A 55 37.24 20.18 5.25
C ALA A 55 37.24 20.63 6.70
N THR A 56 37.33 19.66 7.63
CA THR A 56 37.47 19.88 9.06
C THR A 56 38.55 18.98 9.63
N ALA A 57 39.14 19.36 10.75
CA ALA A 57 40.23 18.61 11.37
C ALA A 57 40.08 18.61 12.90
N SER A 58 40.74 17.62 13.54
CA SER A 58 40.80 17.53 15.01
C SER A 58 41.49 18.75 15.64
N SER A 59 42.48 19.33 14.94
CA SER A 59 43.20 20.51 15.35
C SER A 59 43.87 21.22 14.16
N ALA A 60 44.29 22.45 14.40
CA ALA A 60 45.23 23.18 13.53
C ALA A 60 46.35 23.78 14.39
N GLU A 61 47.56 23.80 13.89
CA GLU A 61 48.73 24.39 14.57
C GLU A 61 48.58 25.89 14.71
N GLY A 62 47.86 26.54 13.81
CA GLY A 62 47.52 27.95 13.84
C GLY A 62 46.52 28.34 12.78
N ALA A 63 46.02 29.56 12.79
CA ALA A 63 44.95 30.01 11.90
C ALA A 63 45.34 29.93 10.41
N ALA A 64 46.61 30.01 10.08
CA ALA A 64 47.15 29.90 8.71
C ALA A 64 47.19 28.44 8.18
N TYR A 65 47.01 27.44 9.09
CA TYR A 65 47.15 26.00 8.75
C TYR A 65 45.80 25.27 8.88
N SER A 66 44.78 25.87 8.36
CA SER A 66 43.42 25.36 8.47
C SER A 66 43.19 24.11 7.63
N ALA A 67 42.18 23.31 7.99
CA ALA A 67 41.77 22.13 7.23
C ALA A 67 41.47 22.43 5.74
N ALA A 68 40.90 23.61 5.46
CA ALA A 68 40.53 24.02 4.09
C ALA A 68 41.73 24.18 3.17
N ALA A 69 42.93 24.48 3.73
CA ALA A 69 44.14 24.60 2.96
C ALA A 69 44.71 23.26 2.41
N ALA A 70 44.16 22.13 2.81
CA ALA A 70 44.52 20.82 2.25
C ALA A 70 43.58 20.35 1.13
N VAL A 71 42.69 21.21 0.66
CA VAL A 71 41.74 20.92 -0.45
C VAL A 71 41.54 22.11 -1.38
N ASP A 72 42.44 23.09 -1.35
CA ASP A 72 42.33 24.32 -2.13
C ASP A 72 43.03 24.26 -3.50
N GLY A 73 43.77 23.20 -3.76
CA GLY A 73 44.48 22.95 -5.01
C GLY A 73 45.93 23.47 -5.07
N ASP A 74 46.44 24.06 -3.97
CA ASP A 74 47.83 24.56 -3.89
C ASP A 74 48.74 23.50 -3.26
N LEU A 75 49.62 22.94 -4.07
CA LEU A 75 50.58 21.89 -3.67
C LEU A 75 51.85 22.41 -2.98
N THR A 76 52.01 23.71 -2.81
CA THR A 76 53.27 24.30 -2.34
C THR A 76 53.19 25.51 -1.45
N GLY A 77 52.05 26.24 -1.43
CA GLY A 77 51.92 27.53 -0.77
C GLY A 77 51.05 27.51 0.47
N THR A 78 50.03 26.69 0.47
CA THR A 78 49.05 26.54 1.58
C THR A 78 49.00 25.10 2.06
N ARG A 79 48.75 24.89 3.36
CA ARG A 79 48.73 23.54 3.94
C ARG A 79 47.87 23.48 5.20
N TRP A 80 47.36 22.30 5.50
CA TRP A 80 46.93 21.98 6.85
C TRP A 80 48.12 21.47 7.67
N ALA A 81 48.20 21.90 8.96
CA ALA A 81 49.08 21.31 9.94
C ALA A 81 48.37 21.12 11.26
N SER A 82 48.45 19.91 11.84
CA SER A 82 47.87 19.58 13.12
C SER A 82 48.72 20.02 14.32
N GLN A 83 48.16 19.97 15.52
CA GLN A 83 48.96 19.98 16.75
C GLN A 83 49.92 18.77 16.79
N TRP A 84 51.03 18.90 17.56
CA TRP A 84 52.11 17.93 17.62
C TRP A 84 51.79 16.74 18.52
N SER A 85 50.75 16.00 18.18
CA SER A 85 50.33 14.76 18.86
C SER A 85 49.85 13.73 17.89
N ASP A 86 49.96 12.45 18.27
CA ASP A 86 49.36 11.35 17.51
C ASP A 86 47.84 11.37 17.60
N GLY A 87 47.15 10.64 16.76
CA GLY A 87 45.71 10.52 16.76
C GLY A 87 44.94 11.70 16.15
N GLN A 88 45.63 12.65 15.50
CA GLN A 88 44.99 13.74 14.77
C GLN A 88 44.32 13.23 13.49
N TRP A 89 43.26 13.94 13.05
CA TRP A 89 42.56 13.60 11.83
C TRP A 89 42.23 14.85 11.00
N LEU A 90 42.14 14.63 9.69
CA LEU A 90 41.61 15.56 8.70
C LEU A 90 40.54 14.86 7.89
N GLN A 91 39.35 15.45 7.75
CA GLN A 91 38.24 14.89 6.96
C GLN A 91 37.71 15.90 5.95
N VAL A 92 37.22 15.37 4.83
CA VAL A 92 36.59 16.12 3.75
C VAL A 92 35.15 15.65 3.59
N ASP A 93 34.19 16.57 3.55
CA ASP A 93 32.83 16.34 3.14
C ASP A 93 32.70 16.54 1.62
N LEU A 94 32.54 15.47 0.85
CA LEU A 94 32.40 15.54 -0.60
C LEU A 94 31.08 16.15 -1.05
N GLY A 95 30.14 16.35 -0.09
CA GLY A 95 28.79 16.90 -0.35
C GLY A 95 27.76 15.87 -0.78
N ALA A 96 28.20 14.74 -1.33
CA ALA A 96 27.37 13.60 -1.71
C ALA A 96 28.17 12.31 -1.55
N SER A 97 27.49 11.16 -1.45
CA SER A 97 28.15 9.84 -1.47
C SER A 97 28.85 9.63 -2.80
N ALA A 98 30.05 9.04 -2.78
CA ALA A 98 30.87 8.78 -3.95
C ALA A 98 31.54 7.42 -3.85
N ASP A 99 31.76 6.76 -4.98
CA ASP A 99 32.58 5.56 -5.09
C ASP A 99 34.04 5.99 -5.18
N ILE A 100 34.76 5.85 -4.07
CA ILE A 100 36.16 6.27 -3.94
C ILE A 100 37.06 5.17 -4.47
N SER A 101 37.91 5.50 -5.41
CA SER A 101 38.86 4.56 -6.04
C SER A 101 40.34 4.86 -5.72
N ARG A 102 40.63 6.11 -5.31
CA ARG A 102 42.04 6.53 -5.10
C ARG A 102 42.08 7.73 -4.13
N VAL A 103 43.06 7.75 -3.25
CA VAL A 103 43.41 8.87 -2.39
C VAL A 103 44.87 9.23 -2.60
N VAL A 104 45.18 10.52 -2.80
CA VAL A 104 46.55 11.02 -2.89
C VAL A 104 46.79 12.02 -1.76
N LEU A 105 47.80 11.76 -0.93
CA LEU A 105 48.23 12.61 0.16
C LEU A 105 49.55 13.26 -0.25
N ASN A 106 49.56 14.58 -0.34
CA ASN A 106 50.81 15.35 -0.61
C ASN A 106 51.27 15.91 0.74
N TRP A 107 52.19 15.19 1.37
CA TRP A 107 52.77 15.57 2.65
C TRP A 107 53.74 16.77 2.52
N GLU A 108 53.70 17.63 3.51
CA GLU A 108 54.78 18.54 3.78
C GLU A 108 55.90 17.79 4.56
N GLY A 109 56.88 18.43 5.11
CA GLY A 109 57.95 17.75 5.86
C GLY A 109 57.50 16.96 7.10
N ALA A 110 56.31 17.25 7.64
CA ALA A 110 55.71 16.58 8.81
C ALA A 110 54.64 15.60 8.36
N TYR A 111 54.94 14.30 8.30
CA TYR A 111 54.11 13.27 7.69
C TYR A 111 53.63 12.21 8.69
N GLY A 112 52.67 11.40 8.27
CA GLY A 112 52.16 10.23 8.99
C GLY A 112 53.00 8.99 8.71
N LYS A 113 53.69 8.40 9.71
CA LYS A 113 54.37 7.11 9.60
C LYS A 113 53.36 5.95 9.60
N ALA A 114 52.31 6.09 10.42
CA ALA A 114 51.15 5.18 10.39
C ALA A 114 49.87 5.99 10.40
N TYR A 115 48.93 5.61 9.53
CA TYR A 115 47.61 6.27 9.40
C TYR A 115 46.60 5.39 8.65
N ASP A 116 45.33 5.73 8.82
CA ASP A 116 44.20 5.08 8.15
C ASP A 116 43.50 6.07 7.22
N ILE A 117 43.03 5.57 6.08
CA ILE A 117 41.98 6.21 5.29
C ILE A 117 40.69 5.57 5.67
N GLN A 118 39.73 6.42 6.06
CA GLN A 118 38.42 6.00 6.55
C GLN A 118 37.30 6.66 5.74
N LEU A 119 36.21 5.94 5.55
CA LEU A 119 35.00 6.43 4.89
C LEU A 119 33.83 6.43 5.86
N SER A 120 32.88 7.36 5.67
CA SER A 120 31.64 7.46 6.41
C SER A 120 30.53 8.05 5.52
N ASP A 121 29.30 7.65 5.78
CA ASP A 121 28.12 8.21 5.11
C ASP A 121 27.49 9.36 5.92
N ASN A 122 27.70 9.38 7.25
CA ASN A 122 27.08 10.33 8.19
C ASN A 122 28.08 11.24 8.93
N GLY A 123 29.40 11.03 8.75
CA GLY A 123 30.45 11.79 9.42
C GLY A 123 30.72 11.38 10.87
N THR A 124 30.03 10.37 11.41
CA THR A 124 30.17 9.85 12.78
C THR A 124 30.65 8.41 12.82
N ASP A 125 30.10 7.54 11.96
CA ASP A 125 30.42 6.11 11.92
C ASP A 125 31.47 5.87 10.82
N TRP A 126 32.68 5.51 11.24
CA TRP A 126 33.83 5.41 10.36
C TRP A 126 34.26 3.96 10.13
N ARG A 127 34.52 3.61 8.88
CA ARG A 127 35.13 2.34 8.49
C ARG A 127 36.48 2.56 7.83
N THR A 128 37.51 1.86 8.26
CA THR A 128 38.82 1.90 7.64
C THR A 128 38.80 1.12 6.32
N VAL A 129 39.23 1.77 5.23
CA VAL A 129 39.30 1.18 3.88
C VAL A 129 40.78 0.96 3.44
N ARG A 130 41.72 1.66 4.06
CA ARG A 130 43.13 1.49 3.82
C ARG A 130 43.93 1.86 5.08
N SER A 131 44.91 1.03 5.44
CA SER A 131 45.88 1.33 6.50
C SER A 131 47.28 1.41 5.88
N VAL A 132 48.04 2.38 6.31
CA VAL A 132 49.49 2.56 6.01
C VAL A 132 50.26 2.49 7.32
N THR A 133 51.27 1.63 7.40
CA THR A 133 52.06 1.40 8.64
C THR A 133 53.52 1.79 8.51
N ALA A 134 53.97 2.17 7.31
CA ALA A 134 55.36 2.51 7.00
C ALA A 134 55.45 3.70 6.02
N GLY A 135 54.66 4.76 6.24
CA GLY A 135 54.72 6.01 5.49
C GLY A 135 56.12 6.64 5.61
N ASP A 136 56.60 7.22 4.54
CA ASP A 136 57.92 7.85 4.44
C ASP A 136 57.89 9.33 4.01
N GLY A 137 56.64 9.90 3.90
CA GLY A 137 56.42 11.29 3.50
C GLY A 137 56.40 11.49 1.98
N GLY A 138 56.46 12.74 1.53
CA GLY A 138 56.33 13.08 0.11
C GLY A 138 54.89 12.89 -0.40
N THR A 139 54.70 12.02 -1.37
CA THR A 139 53.36 11.76 -1.94
C THR A 139 52.98 10.31 -1.79
N ASP A 140 51.92 10.05 -1.06
CA ASP A 140 51.28 8.73 -0.95
C ASP A 140 50.13 8.63 -1.95
N ASP A 141 50.23 7.74 -2.92
CA ASP A 141 49.22 7.44 -3.92
C ASP A 141 48.55 6.08 -3.60
N LEU A 142 47.35 6.13 -3.03
CA LEU A 142 46.71 4.98 -2.42
C LEU A 142 45.50 4.55 -3.24
N ALA A 143 45.54 3.32 -3.77
CA ALA A 143 44.34 2.67 -4.26
C ALA A 143 43.44 2.32 -3.06
N VAL A 144 42.22 2.77 -3.09
CA VAL A 144 41.18 2.49 -2.10
C VAL A 144 39.91 2.01 -2.80
N THR A 145 39.02 1.31 -2.09
CA THR A 145 37.76 0.89 -2.66
C THR A 145 36.69 1.01 -1.60
N GLY A 146 35.68 1.80 -1.87
CA GLY A 146 34.52 1.97 -0.98
C GLY A 146 33.69 3.17 -1.34
N THR A 147 32.45 3.19 -0.85
CA THR A 147 31.48 4.27 -1.07
C THR A 147 31.36 5.09 0.21
N GLY A 148 31.28 6.42 0.12
CA GLY A 148 31.04 7.29 1.28
C GLY A 148 30.97 8.76 0.89
N ARG A 149 30.28 9.55 1.72
CA ARG A 149 30.23 11.01 1.59
C ARG A 149 31.44 11.70 2.23
N TYR A 150 31.91 11.14 3.34
CA TYR A 150 33.01 11.70 4.09
C TYR A 150 34.25 10.82 3.93
N VAL A 151 35.38 11.43 3.71
CA VAL A 151 36.71 10.76 3.65
C VAL A 151 37.60 11.36 4.71
N ARG A 152 38.20 10.52 5.54
CA ARG A 152 39.08 10.96 6.63
C ARG A 152 40.47 10.30 6.55
N LEU A 153 41.48 11.12 6.73
CA LEU A 153 42.80 10.69 7.15
C LEU A 153 42.81 10.63 8.68
N GLN A 154 42.99 9.46 9.27
CA GLN A 154 43.15 9.26 10.72
C GLN A 154 44.64 8.95 10.99
N GLY A 155 45.36 9.88 11.58
CA GLY A 155 46.72 9.67 12.00
C GLY A 155 46.80 8.69 13.19
N VAL A 156 47.78 7.79 13.14
CA VAL A 156 48.07 6.81 14.20
C VAL A 156 49.45 7.10 14.81
N THR A 157 50.49 7.26 13.98
CA THR A 157 51.84 7.56 14.45
C THR A 157 52.48 8.59 13.50
N ARG A 158 53.05 9.64 14.05
CA ARG A 158 53.79 10.67 13.30
C ARG A 158 55.13 10.16 12.84
N GLY A 159 55.58 10.65 11.67
CA GLY A 159 56.92 10.34 11.12
C GLY A 159 58.03 11.26 11.67
N THR A 160 57.66 12.38 12.28
CA THR A 160 58.61 13.42 12.77
C THR A 160 58.20 13.87 14.18
N GLY A 161 58.99 14.77 14.77
CA GLY A 161 58.66 15.42 16.04
C GLY A 161 57.54 16.48 15.96
N TYR A 162 57.14 16.85 14.72
CA TYR A 162 56.04 17.80 14.48
C TYR A 162 54.71 17.07 14.34
N GLY A 163 53.63 17.78 13.99
CA GLY A 163 52.27 17.20 13.79
C GLY A 163 52.16 16.39 12.50
N TYR A 164 50.99 16.38 11.92
CA TYR A 164 50.74 15.96 10.54
C TYR A 164 50.54 17.21 9.68
N SER A 165 51.13 17.26 8.50
CA SER A 165 51.01 18.42 7.61
C SER A 165 50.85 17.98 6.16
N LEU A 166 49.79 18.43 5.53
CA LEU A 166 49.44 18.14 4.14
C LEU A 166 49.35 19.43 3.33
N TRP A 167 50.02 19.46 2.18
CA TRP A 167 49.73 20.42 1.13
C TRP A 167 48.39 20.15 0.52
N GLU A 168 48.09 18.87 0.17
CA GLU A 168 46.85 18.49 -0.43
C GLU A 168 46.36 17.10 0.01
N PHE A 169 45.05 16.97 0.23
CA PHE A 169 44.31 15.74 0.44
C PHE A 169 43.40 15.52 -0.75
N GLN A 170 43.85 14.81 -1.75
CA GLN A 170 43.15 14.59 -2.99
C GLN A 170 42.36 13.27 -2.92
N VAL A 171 41.08 13.31 -3.12
CA VAL A 171 40.18 12.15 -3.18
C VAL A 171 39.64 12.02 -4.60
N TYR A 172 39.92 10.88 -5.22
CA TYR A 172 39.48 10.57 -6.57
C TYR A 172 38.43 9.44 -6.55
N GLY A 173 37.48 9.56 -7.42
CA GLY A 173 36.41 8.58 -7.57
C GLY A 173 35.41 9.03 -8.61
N GLU A 174 34.32 8.36 -8.62
CA GLU A 174 33.13 8.82 -9.30
C GLU A 174 32.19 9.29 -8.19
N THR A 175 31.74 10.53 -8.20
CA THR A 175 30.54 10.84 -7.43
C THR A 175 29.54 9.79 -7.87
N ALA A 176 29.03 9.01 -6.92
CA ALA A 176 27.77 8.33 -7.17
C ALA A 176 26.92 9.41 -7.84
N ALA A 177 26.60 9.22 -9.13
CA ALA A 177 25.85 10.22 -9.90
C ALA A 177 24.74 10.65 -8.94
N PRO A 178 24.56 11.96 -8.65
CA PRO A 178 23.65 12.35 -7.61
C PRO A 178 22.41 11.50 -7.84
N PRO A 179 21.87 10.83 -6.82
CA PRO A 179 20.72 10.01 -7.03
C PRO A 179 19.76 10.93 -7.76
N GLY A 180 19.73 10.84 -9.09
CA GLY A 180 19.02 11.79 -9.87
C GLY A 180 19.72 12.60 -10.94
N ALA A 181 20.94 12.39 -11.35
CA ALA A 181 21.29 12.72 -12.72
C ALA A 181 20.44 11.81 -13.60
N GLY A 182 19.39 12.36 -14.23
CA GLY A 182 18.38 11.65 -14.98
C GLY A 182 18.99 10.86 -16.13
N GLY A 183 19.58 9.70 -15.81
CA GLY A 183 19.96 8.71 -16.81
C GLY A 183 18.68 8.14 -17.40
N ALA A 184 18.61 8.07 -18.73
CA ALA A 184 17.47 7.49 -19.42
C ALA A 184 17.07 6.15 -18.79
N VAL A 185 15.80 5.99 -18.54
CA VAL A 185 15.21 4.73 -18.07
C VAL A 185 14.72 3.96 -19.29
N ARG A 186 15.13 2.72 -19.43
CA ARG A 186 14.78 1.90 -20.62
C ARG A 186 14.34 0.51 -20.21
N VAL A 187 13.38 -0.01 -20.93
CA VAL A 187 13.13 -1.45 -21.01
C VAL A 187 14.01 -1.99 -22.13
N THR A 188 14.98 -2.81 -21.79
CA THR A 188 16.00 -3.33 -22.71
C THR A 188 16.00 -4.86 -22.74
N GLY A 189 16.62 -5.46 -23.75
CA GLY A 189 16.70 -6.90 -23.88
C GLY A 189 15.76 -7.46 -24.95
N THR A 190 15.46 -8.73 -24.86
CA THR A 190 14.58 -9.47 -25.78
C THR A 190 13.60 -10.31 -25.01
N GLN A 191 12.64 -10.91 -25.71
CA GLN A 191 11.63 -11.75 -25.09
C GLN A 191 12.24 -12.84 -24.22
N GLY A 192 11.91 -12.83 -22.94
CA GLY A 192 12.40 -13.76 -21.92
C GLY A 192 13.70 -13.35 -21.24
N ASP A 193 14.33 -12.24 -21.68
CA ASP A 193 15.53 -11.65 -21.09
C ASP A 193 15.42 -10.11 -21.03
N TRP A 194 14.28 -9.64 -20.55
CA TRP A 194 14.02 -8.22 -20.38
C TRP A 194 14.63 -7.68 -19.11
N GLN A 195 15.13 -6.43 -19.17
CA GLN A 195 15.64 -5.68 -18.04
C GLN A 195 15.09 -4.26 -18.08
N LEU A 196 14.80 -3.71 -16.89
CA LEU A 196 14.71 -2.28 -16.71
C LEU A 196 16.14 -1.76 -16.43
N THR A 197 16.54 -0.68 -17.10
CA THR A 197 17.82 -0.04 -16.86
C THR A 197 17.65 1.42 -16.53
N VAL A 198 18.50 1.95 -15.67
CA VAL A 198 18.58 3.36 -15.29
C VAL A 198 20.01 3.83 -15.54
N GLY A 199 20.20 4.79 -16.44
CA GLY A 199 21.53 5.21 -16.85
C GLY A 199 22.37 4.06 -17.42
N GLY A 200 21.73 3.07 -18.06
CA GLY A 200 22.38 1.89 -18.61
C GLY A 200 22.68 0.78 -17.60
N GLN A 201 22.42 0.97 -16.31
CA GLN A 201 22.63 -0.05 -15.28
C GLN A 201 21.34 -0.82 -15.01
N PRO A 202 21.42 -2.16 -14.79
CA PRO A 202 20.27 -2.98 -14.43
C PRO A 202 19.56 -2.45 -13.18
N TYR A 203 18.22 -2.39 -13.22
CA TYR A 203 17.41 -1.87 -12.15
C TYR A 203 16.21 -2.80 -11.91
N THR A 204 16.17 -3.44 -10.75
CA THR A 204 15.00 -4.21 -10.30
C THR A 204 14.18 -3.35 -9.37
N VAL A 205 12.90 -3.16 -9.67
CA VAL A 205 12.00 -2.38 -8.82
C VAL A 205 11.76 -3.12 -7.51
N LYS A 206 12.23 -2.53 -6.42
CA LYS A 206 11.96 -2.88 -5.02
C LYS A 206 11.19 -1.72 -4.41
N GLY A 207 9.87 -1.76 -4.54
CA GLY A 207 9.07 -0.58 -4.29
C GLY A 207 7.98 -0.74 -3.24
N VAL A 208 7.43 0.41 -2.84
CA VAL A 208 6.22 0.53 -2.04
C VAL A 208 5.28 1.54 -2.69
N THR A 209 3.97 1.38 -2.50
CA THR A 209 3.01 2.43 -2.81
C THR A 209 3.03 3.48 -1.69
N TRP A 210 2.90 4.75 -2.05
CA TRP A 210 3.07 5.87 -1.14
C TRP A 210 1.75 6.31 -0.50
N GLY A 211 1.64 6.24 0.83
CA GLY A 211 0.45 6.62 1.60
C GLY A 211 0.57 7.91 2.40
N PRO A 212 1.75 8.28 2.96
CA PRO A 212 1.85 9.50 3.76
C PRO A 212 1.52 10.77 2.96
N ALA A 213 1.13 11.83 3.66
CA ALA A 213 0.96 13.13 3.02
C ALA A 213 2.25 13.57 2.32
N ILE A 214 2.13 14.21 1.15
CA ILE A 214 3.29 14.70 0.38
C ILE A 214 4.16 15.65 1.22
N ALA A 215 3.54 16.46 2.08
CA ALA A 215 4.26 17.37 2.98
C ALA A 215 5.20 16.65 3.97
N ASP A 216 4.91 15.39 4.30
CA ASP A 216 5.69 14.58 5.23
C ASP A 216 6.74 13.71 4.52
N ALA A 217 6.87 13.80 3.20
CA ALA A 217 7.77 12.95 2.41
C ALA A 217 9.21 12.98 2.93
N GLY A 218 9.74 14.16 3.26
CA GLY A 218 11.10 14.30 3.80
C GLY A 218 11.32 13.56 5.12
N ARG A 219 10.27 13.41 5.94
CA ARG A 219 10.31 12.69 7.22
C ARG A 219 10.38 11.16 7.00
N TYR A 220 9.59 10.64 6.06
CA TYR A 220 9.45 9.19 5.86
C TYR A 220 10.44 8.59 4.88
N MET A 221 10.96 9.39 3.94
CA MET A 221 11.81 8.88 2.87
C MET A 221 13.11 8.20 3.36
N PRO A 222 13.79 8.67 4.44
CA PRO A 222 14.93 7.94 5.02
C PRO A 222 14.55 6.56 5.56
N ASP A 223 13.37 6.41 6.16
CA ASP A 223 12.86 5.13 6.64
C ASP A 223 12.58 4.17 5.48
N VAL A 224 11.91 4.64 4.44
CA VAL A 224 11.68 3.89 3.18
C VAL A 224 13.01 3.42 2.59
N LYS A 225 14.04 4.28 2.57
CA LYS A 225 15.39 3.91 2.12
C LYS A 225 16.00 2.80 2.97
N SER A 226 15.82 2.87 4.30
CA SER A 226 16.33 1.86 5.24
C SER A 226 15.74 0.47 5.02
N MET A 227 14.54 0.39 4.44
CA MET A 227 13.91 -0.87 4.05
C MET A 227 14.57 -1.53 2.82
N GLY A 228 15.52 -0.87 2.17
CA GLY A 228 16.09 -1.32 0.88
C GLY A 228 15.19 -0.98 -0.33
N VAL A 229 14.19 -0.14 -0.13
CA VAL A 229 13.31 0.37 -1.19
C VAL A 229 14.10 1.32 -2.09
N ASN A 230 13.95 1.14 -3.39
CA ASN A 230 14.52 2.00 -4.42
C ASN A 230 13.47 2.74 -5.25
N THR A 231 12.20 2.39 -5.09
CA THR A 231 11.10 2.93 -5.88
C THR A 231 9.87 3.17 -5.01
N ILE A 232 9.17 4.29 -5.21
CA ILE A 232 7.81 4.49 -4.71
C ILE A 232 6.84 4.64 -5.88
N ARG A 233 5.57 4.31 -5.67
CA ARG A 233 4.51 4.50 -6.66
C ARG A 233 3.44 5.45 -6.13
N THR A 234 2.96 6.35 -7.00
CA THR A 234 1.82 7.22 -6.77
C THR A 234 0.70 6.92 -7.76
N TRP A 235 -0.53 7.36 -7.47
CA TRP A 235 -1.68 7.22 -8.37
C TRP A 235 -2.00 8.52 -9.12
N GLY A 236 -1.49 9.65 -8.62
CA GLY A 236 -1.69 10.97 -9.22
C GLY A 236 -0.39 11.75 -9.31
N THR A 237 -0.30 12.61 -10.31
CA THR A 237 0.83 13.54 -10.52
C THR A 237 0.27 14.89 -10.91
N ASP A 238 0.62 15.91 -10.13
CA ASP A 238 0.14 17.29 -10.29
C ASP A 238 1.18 18.31 -9.82
N GLY A 239 0.79 19.58 -9.66
CA GLY A 239 1.66 20.65 -9.19
C GLY A 239 2.17 20.48 -7.76
N GLY A 240 1.48 19.70 -6.94
CA GLY A 240 1.86 19.38 -5.57
C GLY A 240 2.86 18.22 -5.45
N THR A 241 3.17 17.51 -6.54
CA THR A 241 4.00 16.29 -6.52
C THR A 241 5.49 16.58 -6.29
N LYS A 242 5.97 17.80 -6.64
CA LYS A 242 7.41 18.14 -6.59
C LYS A 242 8.09 17.85 -5.24
N PRO A 243 7.53 18.21 -4.06
CA PRO A 243 8.19 17.93 -2.78
C PRO A 243 8.44 16.44 -2.53
N LEU A 244 7.54 15.57 -3.00
CA LEU A 244 7.71 14.12 -2.93
C LEU A 244 8.86 13.66 -3.83
N LEU A 245 8.93 14.16 -5.06
CA LEU A 245 10.01 13.85 -5.99
C LEU A 245 11.37 14.32 -5.45
N ASP A 246 11.43 15.54 -4.89
CA ASP A 246 12.65 16.07 -4.29
C ASP A 246 13.13 15.21 -3.11
N ALA A 247 12.20 14.81 -2.23
CA ALA A 247 12.53 13.95 -1.08
C ALA A 247 12.99 12.56 -1.51
N ALA A 248 12.36 11.97 -2.53
CA ALA A 248 12.76 10.69 -3.10
C ALA A 248 14.15 10.77 -3.75
N ALA A 249 14.40 11.81 -4.55
CA ALA A 249 15.69 12.06 -5.18
C ALA A 249 16.82 12.21 -4.15
N ALA A 250 16.57 12.92 -3.04
CA ALA A 250 17.55 13.10 -1.96
C ALA A 250 18.00 11.77 -1.33
N GLN A 251 17.20 10.72 -1.42
CA GLN A 251 17.50 9.37 -0.92
C GLN A 251 17.87 8.38 -2.04
N GLY A 252 17.97 8.83 -3.29
CA GLY A 252 18.21 7.94 -4.43
C GLY A 252 17.07 6.98 -4.71
N ILE A 253 15.86 7.36 -4.34
CA ILE A 253 14.63 6.63 -4.61
C ILE A 253 13.99 7.23 -5.85
N ARG A 254 13.42 6.37 -6.70
CA ARG A 254 12.72 6.79 -7.91
C ARG A 254 11.20 6.64 -7.74
N VAL A 255 10.45 7.28 -8.65
CA VAL A 255 8.99 7.36 -8.56
C VAL A 255 8.36 6.85 -9.85
N ILE A 256 7.43 5.92 -9.71
CA ILE A 256 6.44 5.58 -10.73
C ILE A 256 5.33 6.62 -10.62
N ASN A 257 5.32 7.57 -11.52
CA ASN A 257 4.39 8.68 -11.53
C ASN A 257 3.04 8.25 -12.13
N GLY A 258 1.99 8.25 -11.33
CA GLY A 258 0.65 7.85 -11.75
C GLY A 258 -0.12 9.00 -12.40
N PHE A 259 -0.97 8.66 -13.37
CA PHE A 259 -2.00 9.51 -13.94
C PHE A 259 -3.37 8.85 -13.82
N TRP A 260 -4.24 9.45 -13.03
CA TRP A 260 -5.55 8.87 -12.76
C TRP A 260 -6.50 9.01 -13.94
N LEU A 261 -7.19 7.92 -14.30
CA LEU A 261 -8.28 7.89 -15.28
C LEU A 261 -9.53 7.24 -14.69
N GLN A 262 -10.69 7.81 -14.96
CA GLN A 262 -12.00 7.29 -14.52
C GLN A 262 -12.48 6.11 -15.39
N PRO A 263 -13.22 5.15 -14.82
CA PRO A 263 -13.22 4.83 -13.41
C PRO A 263 -11.93 4.13 -13.04
N GLY A 264 -11.23 4.62 -12.03
CA GLY A 264 -10.13 3.85 -11.46
C GLY A 264 -10.67 2.70 -10.59
N GLY A 265 -9.85 1.71 -10.28
CA GLY A 265 -10.14 0.71 -9.28
C GLY A 265 -9.87 1.24 -7.87
N GLY A 266 -10.57 0.67 -6.91
CA GLY A 266 -10.45 0.99 -5.50
C GLY A 266 -11.59 1.83 -4.93
N PRO A 267 -11.75 1.81 -3.61
CA PRO A 267 -12.76 2.60 -2.91
C PRO A 267 -12.60 4.10 -3.14
N GLY A 268 -13.70 4.79 -3.40
CA GLY A 268 -13.71 6.24 -3.61
C GLY A 268 -13.23 6.72 -4.98
N SER A 269 -12.87 5.81 -5.86
CA SER A 269 -12.32 6.11 -7.19
C SER A 269 -13.36 6.54 -8.25
N GLY A 270 -14.57 6.79 -7.87
CA GLY A 270 -15.78 7.07 -8.63
C GLY A 270 -15.64 7.78 -9.99
N GLY A 271 -16.79 7.91 -10.65
CA GLY A 271 -16.93 8.50 -11.97
C GLY A 271 -16.99 7.45 -13.08
N CYS A 272 -17.73 7.79 -14.13
CA CYS A 272 -17.92 6.94 -15.30
C CYS A 272 -17.64 7.79 -16.55
N ALA A 273 -16.38 7.81 -16.97
CA ALA A 273 -16.04 8.44 -18.26
C ALA A 273 -16.51 7.55 -19.42
N ASN A 274 -17.11 8.18 -20.45
CA ASN A 274 -17.45 7.48 -21.69
C ASN A 274 -16.33 7.61 -22.71
N TYR A 275 -15.45 6.62 -22.79
CA TYR A 275 -14.29 6.67 -23.69
C TYR A 275 -14.66 6.58 -25.18
N VAL A 276 -15.84 6.11 -25.50
CA VAL A 276 -16.33 6.06 -26.91
C VAL A 276 -16.69 7.45 -27.37
N THR A 277 -17.44 8.24 -26.59
CA THR A 277 -18.04 9.48 -27.05
C THR A 277 -17.49 10.75 -26.39
N ASP A 278 -16.95 10.68 -25.16
CA ASP A 278 -16.50 11.87 -24.43
C ASP A 278 -15.11 12.35 -24.88
N THR A 279 -15.07 13.02 -25.99
CA THR A 279 -13.84 13.61 -26.53
C THR A 279 -13.32 14.75 -25.66
N ALA A 280 -14.21 15.47 -24.96
CA ALA A 280 -13.82 16.58 -24.09
C ALA A 280 -13.02 16.07 -22.89
N TYR A 281 -13.49 15.03 -22.22
CA TYR A 281 -12.76 14.37 -21.12
C TYR A 281 -11.38 13.88 -21.59
N LYS A 282 -11.32 13.14 -22.70
CA LYS A 282 -10.05 12.62 -23.26
C LYS A 282 -9.05 13.74 -23.57
N ASN A 283 -9.50 14.84 -24.19
CA ASN A 283 -8.62 15.98 -24.49
C ASN A 283 -8.13 16.68 -23.23
N THR A 284 -8.98 16.81 -22.21
CA THR A 284 -8.60 17.38 -20.92
C THR A 284 -7.52 16.54 -20.26
N MET A 285 -7.71 15.23 -20.15
CA MET A 285 -6.72 14.33 -19.55
C MET A 285 -5.41 14.32 -20.33
N LEU A 286 -5.46 14.28 -21.66
CA LEU A 286 -4.26 14.32 -22.50
C LEU A 286 -3.44 15.60 -22.30
N THR A 287 -4.14 16.74 -22.16
CA THR A 287 -3.51 18.06 -21.92
C THR A 287 -2.88 18.12 -20.53
N GLU A 288 -3.60 17.68 -19.51
CA GLU A 288 -3.12 17.64 -18.14
C GLU A 288 -1.87 16.73 -18.00
N PHE A 289 -1.94 15.52 -18.53
CA PHE A 289 -0.83 14.58 -18.46
C PHE A 289 0.39 15.10 -19.21
N ALA A 290 0.20 15.64 -20.41
CA ALA A 290 1.29 16.26 -21.20
C ALA A 290 1.99 17.39 -20.42
N LYS A 291 1.24 18.24 -19.71
CA LYS A 291 1.76 19.30 -18.85
C LYS A 291 2.67 18.75 -17.75
N TRP A 292 2.21 17.71 -17.04
CA TRP A 292 2.97 17.18 -15.91
C TRP A 292 4.17 16.33 -16.34
N VAL A 293 4.06 15.63 -17.47
CA VAL A 293 5.22 14.96 -18.10
C VAL A 293 6.28 15.99 -18.46
N GLU A 294 5.92 17.10 -19.14
CA GLU A 294 6.85 18.19 -19.48
C GLU A 294 7.51 18.78 -18.22
N THR A 295 6.73 18.91 -17.14
CA THR A 295 7.22 19.49 -15.88
C THR A 295 8.24 18.60 -15.19
N TYR A 296 8.03 17.27 -15.18
CA TYR A 296 8.81 16.33 -14.35
C TYR A 296 9.68 15.35 -15.14
N LYS A 297 9.68 15.36 -16.47
CA LYS A 297 10.50 14.44 -17.29
C LYS A 297 12.00 14.46 -16.99
N SER A 298 12.53 15.62 -16.61
CA SER A 298 13.95 15.78 -16.26
C SER A 298 14.20 15.66 -14.76
N HIS A 299 13.16 15.36 -13.96
CA HIS A 299 13.35 15.22 -12.52
C HIS A 299 14.07 13.92 -12.20
N PRO A 300 15.13 13.97 -11.37
CA PRO A 300 15.97 12.81 -11.10
C PRO A 300 15.23 11.62 -10.46
N ALA A 301 14.13 11.86 -9.77
CA ALA A 301 13.34 10.77 -9.22
C ALA A 301 12.39 10.12 -10.22
N THR A 302 12.13 10.70 -11.39
CA THR A 302 11.22 10.08 -12.36
C THR A 302 11.76 8.74 -12.85
N LEU A 303 10.97 7.66 -12.71
CA LEU A 303 11.30 6.33 -13.20
C LEU A 303 10.50 5.97 -14.44
N MET A 304 9.19 6.14 -14.37
CA MET A 304 8.28 5.84 -15.47
C MET A 304 6.92 6.52 -15.25
N TRP A 305 6.09 6.51 -16.29
CA TRP A 305 4.74 7.04 -16.30
C TRP A 305 3.72 5.91 -16.31
N ASN A 306 2.79 5.92 -15.36
CA ASN A 306 1.72 4.94 -15.25
C ASN A 306 0.36 5.58 -15.52
N VAL A 307 -0.28 5.20 -16.61
CA VAL A 307 -1.54 5.79 -17.10
C VAL A 307 -2.73 4.95 -16.66
N GLY A 308 -3.55 5.47 -15.79
CA GLY A 308 -4.72 4.78 -15.23
C GLY A 308 -4.38 3.78 -14.12
N ASN A 309 -5.39 3.35 -13.39
CA ASN A 309 -5.33 2.30 -12.37
C ASN A 309 -6.63 1.51 -12.36
N GLU A 310 -6.56 0.22 -12.68
CA GLU A 310 -7.68 -0.75 -12.67
C GLU A 310 -8.93 -0.32 -13.46
N SER A 311 -8.74 0.50 -14.48
CA SER A 311 -9.87 1.09 -15.19
C SER A 311 -10.57 0.11 -16.11
N VAL A 312 -9.86 -0.86 -16.71
CA VAL A 312 -10.51 -1.92 -17.54
C VAL A 312 -11.44 -2.78 -16.68
N LEU A 313 -11.02 -3.08 -15.43
CA LEU A 313 -11.89 -3.72 -14.45
C LEU A 313 -13.00 -2.76 -14.00
N GLY A 314 -12.65 -1.55 -13.62
CA GLY A 314 -13.57 -0.55 -13.07
C GLY A 314 -14.73 -0.18 -13.99
N LEU A 315 -14.54 -0.24 -15.32
CA LEU A 315 -15.59 0.05 -16.31
C LEU A 315 -16.83 -0.85 -16.16
N GLN A 316 -16.70 -2.05 -15.59
CA GLN A 316 -17.86 -2.92 -15.32
C GLN A 316 -18.84 -2.36 -14.28
N ASN A 317 -18.41 -1.39 -13.46
CA ASN A 317 -19.28 -0.71 -12.51
C ASN A 317 -20.18 0.34 -13.19
N CYS A 318 -19.84 0.73 -14.43
CA CYS A 318 -20.52 1.75 -15.20
C CYS A 318 -21.28 1.20 -16.39
N TYR A 319 -20.79 0.11 -16.97
CA TYR A 319 -21.26 -0.44 -18.25
C TYR A 319 -21.39 -1.95 -18.19
N SER A 320 -22.19 -2.54 -19.10
CA SER A 320 -22.39 -3.98 -19.19
C SER A 320 -22.50 -4.46 -20.65
N GLY A 321 -22.39 -5.78 -20.87
CA GLY A 321 -22.57 -6.40 -22.18
C GLY A 321 -21.68 -5.82 -23.27
N THR A 322 -22.24 -5.57 -24.45
CA THR A 322 -21.50 -5.05 -25.61
C THR A 322 -20.97 -3.64 -25.42
N GLU A 323 -21.65 -2.83 -24.60
CA GLU A 323 -21.18 -1.48 -24.28
C GLU A 323 -19.92 -1.51 -23.43
N LEU A 324 -19.86 -2.38 -22.41
CA LEU A 324 -18.64 -2.58 -21.61
C LEU A 324 -17.45 -2.96 -22.49
N GLU A 325 -17.65 -3.87 -23.45
CA GLU A 325 -16.60 -4.27 -24.39
C GLU A 325 -16.14 -3.09 -25.27
N ALA A 326 -17.07 -2.26 -25.74
CA ALA A 326 -16.76 -1.06 -26.50
C ALA A 326 -15.96 -0.04 -25.65
N GLN A 327 -16.36 0.18 -24.42
CA GLN A 327 -15.67 1.08 -23.50
C GLN A 327 -14.25 0.60 -23.13
N ARG A 328 -14.05 -0.70 -22.86
CA ARG A 328 -12.73 -1.28 -22.61
C ARG A 328 -11.78 -1.12 -23.79
N ASN A 329 -12.28 -1.36 -25.02
CA ASN A 329 -11.49 -1.12 -26.23
C ASN A 329 -11.16 0.36 -26.44
N ALA A 330 -12.12 1.25 -26.24
CA ALA A 330 -11.93 2.70 -26.38
C ALA A 330 -10.98 3.25 -25.30
N TYR A 331 -11.09 2.78 -24.05
CA TYR A 331 -10.19 3.14 -22.97
C TYR A 331 -8.74 2.77 -23.29
N THR A 332 -8.50 1.51 -23.68
CA THR A 332 -7.13 1.04 -23.95
C THR A 332 -6.55 1.67 -25.21
N THR A 333 -7.39 2.06 -26.20
CA THR A 333 -6.98 2.90 -27.33
C THR A 333 -6.57 4.29 -26.85
N PHE A 334 -7.34 4.90 -25.96
CA PHE A 334 -6.99 6.20 -25.38
C PHE A 334 -5.69 6.15 -24.56
N VAL A 335 -5.47 5.09 -23.78
CA VAL A 335 -4.18 4.85 -23.08
C VAL A 335 -3.02 4.84 -24.09
N ASN A 336 -3.21 4.26 -25.26
CA ASN A 336 -2.20 4.29 -26.32
C ASN A 336 -1.93 5.69 -26.88
N ASP A 337 -2.97 6.49 -27.04
CA ASP A 337 -2.83 7.90 -27.48
C ASP A 337 -2.05 8.72 -26.44
N VAL A 338 -2.30 8.48 -25.15
CA VAL A 338 -1.54 9.07 -24.05
C VAL A 338 -0.08 8.62 -24.09
N ALA A 339 0.19 7.32 -24.28
CA ALA A 339 1.55 6.77 -24.35
C ALA A 339 2.33 7.43 -25.51
N LYS A 340 1.75 7.52 -26.71
CA LYS A 340 2.35 8.24 -27.86
C LYS A 340 2.67 9.69 -27.52
N LYS A 341 1.72 10.39 -26.87
CA LYS A 341 1.92 11.78 -26.46
C LYS A 341 3.08 11.90 -25.48
N ILE A 342 3.14 11.02 -24.50
CA ILE A 342 4.23 11.01 -23.52
C ILE A 342 5.58 10.78 -24.22
N HIS A 343 5.71 9.78 -25.07
CA HIS A 343 6.96 9.50 -25.81
C HIS A 343 7.42 10.66 -26.70
N THR A 344 6.47 11.47 -27.21
CA THR A 344 6.82 12.70 -27.96
C THR A 344 7.47 13.76 -27.06
N ILE A 345 7.06 13.83 -25.78
CA ILE A 345 7.53 14.81 -24.79
C ILE A 345 8.75 14.28 -24.05
N ASP A 346 8.69 13.03 -23.66
CA ASP A 346 9.67 12.33 -22.83
C ASP A 346 10.04 10.98 -23.46
N PRO A 347 11.04 10.94 -24.34
CA PRO A 347 11.54 9.70 -24.91
C PRO A 347 12.42 8.90 -23.95
N ASP A 348 12.69 9.42 -22.74
CA ASP A 348 13.69 8.86 -21.81
C ASP A 348 13.10 8.02 -20.68
N HIS A 349 11.78 7.97 -20.54
CA HIS A 349 11.12 7.19 -19.51
C HIS A 349 10.02 6.28 -20.09
N PRO A 350 9.93 5.01 -19.63
CA PRO A 350 8.89 4.08 -20.09
C PRO A 350 7.49 4.51 -19.67
N VAL A 351 6.51 4.07 -20.47
CA VAL A 351 5.08 4.25 -20.21
C VAL A 351 4.41 2.91 -20.01
N THR A 352 3.58 2.81 -18.99
CA THR A 352 2.78 1.64 -18.67
C THR A 352 1.35 2.00 -18.29
N SER A 353 0.48 1.00 -18.17
CA SER A 353 -0.88 1.15 -17.65
C SER A 353 -1.21 -0.04 -16.74
N THR A 354 -1.76 0.24 -15.56
CA THR A 354 -2.04 -0.75 -14.52
C THR A 354 -3.49 -1.21 -14.56
N ASP A 355 -3.70 -2.54 -14.41
CA ASP A 355 -5.02 -3.08 -14.14
C ASP A 355 -5.02 -4.13 -13.01
N ALA A 356 -6.21 -4.57 -12.58
CA ALA A 356 -6.39 -5.43 -11.41
C ALA A 356 -6.32 -6.94 -11.71
N TRP A 357 -6.28 -7.35 -12.99
CA TRP A 357 -6.20 -8.77 -13.38
C TRP A 357 -5.67 -8.95 -14.80
N THR A 358 -5.07 -10.11 -15.06
CA THR A 358 -4.44 -10.45 -16.35
C THR A 358 -5.41 -10.47 -17.53
N GLY A 359 -6.72 -10.57 -17.26
CA GLY A 359 -7.77 -10.44 -18.29
C GLY A 359 -7.85 -9.06 -18.96
N ALA A 360 -7.21 -8.03 -18.41
CA ALA A 360 -7.06 -6.72 -19.03
C ALA A 360 -5.98 -6.72 -20.12
N TRP A 361 -4.95 -7.54 -20.01
CA TRP A 361 -3.81 -7.56 -20.93
C TRP A 361 -4.16 -7.83 -22.40
N PRO A 362 -5.16 -8.68 -22.77
CA PRO A 362 -5.59 -8.82 -24.15
C PRO A 362 -6.04 -7.51 -24.80
N TYR A 363 -6.66 -6.59 -24.02
CA TYR A 363 -7.07 -5.28 -24.53
C TYR A 363 -5.85 -4.39 -24.78
N TYR A 364 -4.90 -4.33 -23.84
CA TYR A 364 -3.66 -3.57 -24.03
C TYR A 364 -2.81 -4.15 -25.17
N LYS A 365 -2.68 -5.46 -25.28
CA LYS A 365 -1.96 -6.13 -26.36
C LYS A 365 -2.49 -5.73 -27.73
N ARG A 366 -3.82 -5.60 -27.85
CA ARG A 366 -4.51 -5.26 -29.10
C ARG A 366 -4.50 -3.75 -29.40
N ASN A 367 -4.77 -2.93 -28.39
CA ASN A 367 -5.13 -1.53 -28.58
C ASN A 367 -4.04 -0.54 -28.13
N ALA A 368 -3.04 -0.98 -27.35
CA ALA A 368 -2.01 -0.12 -26.79
C ALA A 368 -0.58 -0.63 -27.07
N PRO A 369 -0.19 -0.74 -28.37
CA PRO A 369 1.14 -1.21 -28.75
C PRO A 369 2.28 -0.29 -28.34
N ASP A 370 2.01 1.01 -28.07
CA ASP A 370 3.04 1.97 -27.68
C ASP A 370 3.36 1.97 -26.17
N LEU A 371 2.70 1.16 -25.34
CA LEU A 371 3.17 0.88 -23.99
C LEU A 371 4.50 0.12 -24.02
N ASP A 372 5.46 0.45 -23.16
CA ASP A 372 6.76 -0.23 -23.10
C ASP A 372 6.70 -1.55 -22.36
N LEU A 373 5.82 -1.65 -21.36
CA LEU A 373 5.62 -2.83 -20.54
C LEU A 373 4.17 -2.89 -20.06
N TYR A 374 3.76 -4.06 -19.58
CA TYR A 374 2.49 -4.25 -18.90
C TYR A 374 2.65 -3.97 -17.41
N SER A 375 1.59 -3.57 -16.73
CA SER A 375 1.56 -3.52 -15.26
C SER A 375 0.28 -4.12 -14.70
N MET A 376 0.36 -4.51 -13.43
CA MET A 376 -0.72 -5.18 -12.76
C MET A 376 -0.67 -5.01 -11.26
N ASN A 377 -1.86 -4.89 -10.65
CA ASN A 377 -2.09 -5.11 -9.24
C ASN A 377 -2.52 -6.57 -9.03
N SER A 378 -1.79 -7.32 -8.20
CA SER A 378 -2.10 -8.72 -7.94
C SER A 378 -1.66 -9.08 -6.52
N TYR A 379 -2.53 -9.74 -5.77
CA TYR A 379 -2.37 -10.04 -4.35
C TYR A 379 -2.26 -11.55 -4.11
N GLY A 380 -3.31 -12.24 -3.65
CA GLY A 380 -3.25 -13.67 -3.34
C GLY A 380 -2.88 -14.56 -4.52
N ASP A 381 -3.28 -14.16 -5.75
CA ASP A 381 -3.01 -14.91 -6.99
C ASP A 381 -1.73 -14.46 -7.74
N ILE A 382 -0.86 -13.71 -7.08
CA ILE A 382 0.38 -13.15 -7.68
C ILE A 382 1.24 -14.20 -8.37
N CYS A 383 1.30 -15.41 -7.85
CA CYS A 383 2.10 -16.50 -8.44
C CYS A 383 1.52 -17.01 -9.77
N GLY A 384 0.23 -16.80 -10.03
CA GLY A 384 -0.44 -17.14 -11.29
C GLY A 384 -0.08 -16.23 -12.45
N VAL A 385 0.31 -14.98 -12.19
CA VAL A 385 0.61 -13.97 -13.22
C VAL A 385 1.65 -14.43 -14.23
N ARG A 386 2.68 -15.14 -13.78
CA ARG A 386 3.69 -15.72 -14.68
C ARG A 386 3.07 -16.70 -15.69
N GLN A 387 2.19 -17.58 -15.24
CA GLN A 387 1.53 -18.55 -16.07
C GLN A 387 0.62 -17.84 -17.08
N ASP A 388 -0.17 -16.88 -16.64
CA ASP A 388 -1.05 -16.10 -17.51
C ASP A 388 -0.27 -15.34 -18.59
N TRP A 389 0.90 -14.77 -18.22
CA TRP A 389 1.78 -14.13 -19.19
C TRP A 389 2.26 -15.09 -20.26
N GLN A 390 2.68 -16.30 -19.86
CA GLN A 390 3.16 -17.34 -20.80
C GLN A 390 2.03 -17.86 -21.70
N GLU A 391 0.86 -18.17 -21.12
CA GLU A 391 -0.29 -18.70 -21.84
C GLU A 391 -0.92 -17.66 -22.79
N GLY A 392 -0.89 -16.37 -22.41
CA GLY A 392 -1.38 -15.27 -23.24
C GLY A 392 -0.47 -14.91 -24.42
N GLY A 393 0.74 -15.49 -24.51
CA GLY A 393 1.71 -15.22 -25.57
C GLY A 393 2.10 -13.74 -25.62
N TYR A 394 2.34 -13.13 -24.47
CA TYR A 394 2.77 -11.74 -24.37
C TYR A 394 4.26 -11.61 -24.68
N THR A 395 4.64 -10.48 -25.28
CA THR A 395 6.01 -10.24 -25.78
C THR A 395 6.71 -9.10 -25.08
N LYS A 396 6.00 -8.33 -24.23
CA LYS A 396 6.56 -7.26 -23.41
C LYS A 396 6.70 -7.75 -21.97
N PRO A 397 7.68 -7.25 -21.20
CA PRO A 397 7.78 -7.58 -19.79
C PRO A 397 6.63 -6.95 -19.00
N TYR A 398 6.58 -7.27 -17.71
CA TYR A 398 5.62 -6.65 -16.80
C TYR A 398 6.27 -6.20 -15.49
N ILE A 399 5.58 -5.28 -14.80
CA ILE A 399 5.86 -4.88 -13.43
C ILE A 399 4.58 -5.10 -12.59
N ILE A 400 4.76 -5.50 -11.35
CA ILE A 400 3.66 -5.56 -10.38
C ILE A 400 3.59 -4.24 -9.64
N THR A 401 2.50 -3.51 -9.81
CA THR A 401 2.34 -2.14 -9.30
C THR A 401 1.62 -2.07 -7.97
N GLU A 402 0.96 -3.13 -7.56
CA GLU A 402 0.49 -3.38 -6.20
C GLU A 402 0.52 -4.87 -5.91
N THR A 403 1.05 -5.24 -4.75
CA THR A 403 1.00 -6.62 -4.24
C THR A 403 1.12 -6.65 -2.73
N GLY A 404 0.76 -7.79 -2.15
CA GLY A 404 0.78 -8.01 -0.71
C GLY A 404 0.17 -9.35 -0.35
N PRO A 405 -0.36 -9.50 0.87
CA PRO A 405 -1.17 -10.65 1.27
C PRO A 405 -2.48 -10.68 0.46
N ALA A 406 -3.21 -11.78 0.54
CA ALA A 406 -4.54 -11.89 -0.07
C ALA A 406 -5.45 -10.73 0.39
N GLY A 407 -6.18 -10.14 -0.55
CA GLY A 407 -7.14 -9.07 -0.29
C GLY A 407 -8.47 -9.58 0.27
N GLU A 408 -9.28 -8.68 0.82
CA GLU A 408 -10.58 -9.07 1.40
C GLU A 408 -11.49 -9.81 0.40
N TRP A 409 -11.37 -9.50 -0.88
CA TRP A 409 -12.13 -10.14 -1.96
C TRP A 409 -11.67 -11.58 -2.28
N GLU A 410 -10.51 -11.99 -1.81
CA GLU A 410 -9.92 -13.32 -1.99
C GLU A 410 -10.14 -14.22 -0.76
N MET A 411 -10.48 -13.63 0.39
CA MET A 411 -10.60 -14.35 1.65
C MET A 411 -11.97 -15.00 1.82
N PRO A 412 -12.05 -16.18 2.49
CA PRO A 412 -13.32 -16.75 2.90
C PRO A 412 -14.02 -15.82 3.89
N LYS A 413 -15.34 -15.97 3.99
CA LYS A 413 -16.10 -15.27 5.00
C LYS A 413 -16.00 -15.97 6.35
N ASP A 414 -15.93 -15.17 7.42
CA ASP A 414 -16.02 -15.64 8.80
C ASP A 414 -17.47 -16.01 9.21
N ALA A 415 -17.68 -16.40 10.46
CA ALA A 415 -18.99 -16.76 10.99
C ALA A 415 -20.04 -15.63 10.95
N ASN A 416 -19.60 -14.37 10.92
CA ASN A 416 -20.46 -13.18 10.82
C ASN A 416 -20.68 -12.72 9.37
N GLY A 417 -20.12 -13.43 8.38
CA GLY A 417 -20.36 -13.21 6.96
C GLY A 417 -19.48 -12.13 6.31
N ILE A 418 -18.46 -11.63 7.01
CA ILE A 418 -17.46 -10.69 6.47
C ILE A 418 -16.15 -11.42 6.15
N PRO A 419 -15.27 -10.86 5.30
CA PRO A 419 -13.98 -11.47 5.00
C PRO A 419 -13.14 -11.73 6.26
N ASP A 420 -12.62 -12.97 6.40
CA ASP A 420 -11.75 -13.36 7.51
C ASP A 420 -10.34 -12.78 7.27
N GLU A 421 -9.98 -11.75 8.03
CA GLU A 421 -8.73 -11.03 7.83
C GLU A 421 -7.53 -11.88 8.31
N PRO A 422 -6.47 -12.03 7.48
CA PRO A 422 -5.28 -12.77 7.88
C PRO A 422 -4.58 -12.13 9.09
N THR A 423 -3.97 -12.98 9.92
CA THR A 423 -3.13 -12.52 11.05
C THR A 423 -1.90 -11.74 10.56
N ASP A 424 -1.27 -10.95 11.43
CA ASP A 424 -0.04 -10.23 11.07
C ASP A 424 1.08 -11.17 10.58
N VAL A 425 1.18 -12.35 11.16
CA VAL A 425 2.14 -13.37 10.72
C VAL A 425 1.83 -13.82 9.29
N GLN A 426 0.56 -14.15 9.00
CA GLN A 426 0.13 -14.57 7.67
C GLN A 426 0.30 -13.45 6.63
N LYS A 427 0.09 -12.18 7.03
CA LYS A 427 0.33 -11.04 6.16
C LYS A 427 1.82 -10.88 5.83
N ALA A 428 2.70 -11.00 6.81
CA ALA A 428 4.15 -10.96 6.63
C ALA A 428 4.64 -12.08 5.69
N GLU A 429 4.11 -13.30 5.85
CA GLU A 429 4.34 -14.44 4.95
C GLU A 429 3.81 -14.13 3.53
N GLY A 430 2.63 -13.49 3.43
CA GLY A 430 2.03 -13.07 2.16
C GLY A 430 2.93 -12.12 1.37
N TYR A 431 3.52 -11.10 2.01
CA TYR A 431 4.48 -10.20 1.37
C TYR A 431 5.76 -10.92 0.93
N THR A 432 6.28 -11.82 1.75
CA THR A 432 7.46 -12.64 1.39
C THR A 432 7.16 -13.49 0.15
N LYS A 433 6.04 -14.22 0.16
CA LYS A 433 5.59 -15.04 -0.97
C LYS A 433 5.40 -14.21 -2.24
N ALA A 434 4.77 -13.03 -2.11
CA ALA A 434 4.56 -12.15 -3.26
C ALA A 434 5.89 -11.75 -3.92
N TRP A 435 6.87 -11.35 -3.13
CA TRP A 435 8.21 -11.02 -3.63
C TRP A 435 8.91 -12.21 -4.29
N ASP A 436 8.84 -13.39 -3.68
CA ASP A 436 9.43 -14.61 -4.24
C ASP A 436 8.80 -14.96 -5.61
N CYS A 437 7.48 -14.81 -5.76
CA CYS A 437 6.80 -15.07 -7.03
C CYS A 437 7.22 -14.07 -8.11
N VAL A 438 7.36 -12.78 -7.77
CA VAL A 438 7.80 -11.73 -8.70
C VAL A 438 9.24 -12.01 -9.16
N THR A 439 10.16 -12.25 -8.22
CA THR A 439 11.57 -12.50 -8.54
C THR A 439 11.82 -13.85 -9.19
N GLY A 440 10.89 -14.80 -9.02
CA GLY A 440 10.92 -16.10 -9.69
C GLY A 440 10.70 -16.02 -11.21
N HIS A 441 10.15 -14.91 -11.75
CA HIS A 441 9.95 -14.71 -13.18
C HIS A 441 11.04 -13.79 -13.78
N ARG A 442 12.29 -14.21 -13.64
CA ARG A 442 13.45 -13.49 -14.15
C ARG A 442 13.38 -13.30 -15.66
N GLY A 443 13.85 -12.13 -16.14
CA GLY A 443 13.89 -11.78 -17.55
C GLY A 443 12.51 -11.38 -18.12
N VAL A 444 11.45 -11.33 -17.28
CA VAL A 444 10.12 -10.86 -17.67
C VAL A 444 9.50 -9.97 -16.58
N GLY A 445 9.51 -10.38 -15.31
CA GLY A 445 9.09 -9.56 -14.18
C GLY A 445 10.19 -8.56 -13.81
N LEU A 446 9.90 -7.26 -13.91
CA LEU A 446 10.86 -6.18 -13.68
C LEU A 446 10.91 -5.71 -12.21
N GLY A 447 10.16 -6.37 -11.33
CA GLY A 447 10.04 -6.07 -9.91
C GLY A 447 8.63 -5.72 -9.49
N ALA A 448 8.48 -5.16 -8.28
CA ALA A 448 7.17 -4.83 -7.73
C ALA A 448 7.20 -3.60 -6.82
N THR A 449 6.03 -2.98 -6.64
CA THR A 449 5.70 -2.11 -5.51
C THR A 449 4.70 -2.83 -4.60
N VAL A 450 5.03 -2.98 -3.31
CA VAL A 450 4.10 -3.59 -2.35
C VAL A 450 3.12 -2.54 -1.83
N PHE A 451 1.89 -2.95 -1.62
CA PHE A 451 0.84 -2.14 -1.07
C PHE A 451 0.73 -2.43 0.43
N HIS A 452 0.88 -1.52 1.38
CA HIS A 452 0.91 -0.07 1.26
C HIS A 452 1.81 0.53 2.36
N TYR A 453 2.70 1.47 2.03
CA TYR A 453 3.51 2.20 3.03
C TYR A 453 2.73 3.40 3.56
N GLY A 454 2.31 3.37 4.80
CA GLY A 454 1.48 4.38 5.46
C GLY A 454 0.19 3.81 6.01
N THR A 455 -0.79 4.68 6.25
CA THR A 455 -2.12 4.34 6.73
C THR A 455 -3.11 4.41 5.57
N GLU A 456 -3.76 3.30 5.30
CA GLU A 456 -4.87 3.17 4.36
C GLU A 456 -6.11 2.74 5.16
N HIS A 457 -7.21 3.46 5.01
CA HIS A 457 -8.45 3.21 5.77
C HIS A 457 -9.46 2.34 5.02
N ASP A 458 -9.17 1.90 3.82
CA ASP A 458 -9.98 0.92 3.12
C ASP A 458 -9.87 -0.46 3.79
N PHE A 459 -10.84 -1.33 3.60
CA PHE A 459 -10.84 -2.71 4.11
C PHE A 459 -10.77 -2.84 5.65
N GLY A 460 -11.29 -1.86 6.38
CA GLY A 460 -11.26 -1.87 7.84
C GLY A 460 -9.98 -1.26 8.45
N GLY A 461 -9.26 -0.47 7.65
CA GLY A 461 -8.28 0.49 8.17
C GLY A 461 -6.86 0.02 8.34
N VAL A 462 -6.56 -1.30 8.29
CA VAL A 462 -5.18 -1.78 8.51
C VAL A 462 -4.82 -3.05 7.73
N TRP A 463 -5.66 -3.46 6.76
CA TRP A 463 -5.45 -4.72 6.05
C TRP A 463 -4.06 -4.82 5.44
N PHE A 464 -3.66 -3.84 4.65
CA PHE A 464 -2.38 -3.81 3.92
C PHE A 464 -1.32 -2.89 4.52
N ASN A 465 -1.63 -2.18 5.60
CA ASN A 465 -0.76 -1.15 6.13
C ASN A 465 0.53 -1.76 6.70
N LEU A 466 1.68 -1.37 6.14
CA LEU A 466 3.00 -1.70 6.70
C LEU A 466 3.31 -0.86 7.94
N LEU A 467 2.76 0.36 7.98
CA LEU A 467 3.09 1.40 8.95
C LEU A 467 1.83 2.19 9.38
N PRO A 468 0.77 1.52 9.93
CA PRO A 468 -0.42 2.23 10.40
C PRO A 468 -0.04 3.22 11.50
N ASP A 469 -0.46 4.49 11.32
CA ASP A 469 -0.21 5.60 12.25
C ASP A 469 1.26 5.75 12.70
N GLY A 470 2.19 5.32 11.84
CA GLY A 470 3.63 5.39 12.10
C GLY A 470 4.19 4.19 12.87
N LEU A 471 3.38 3.19 13.19
CA LEU A 471 3.79 1.98 13.91
C LEU A 471 4.13 0.84 12.94
N LYS A 472 5.34 0.30 13.02
CA LYS A 472 5.84 -0.75 12.13
C LYS A 472 5.27 -2.11 12.54
N ARG A 473 4.73 -2.84 11.56
CA ARG A 473 4.19 -4.19 11.74
C ARG A 473 5.18 -5.27 11.29
N LEU A 474 4.89 -6.54 11.56
CA LEU A 474 5.68 -7.67 11.04
C LEU A 474 5.84 -7.62 9.52
N SER A 475 4.81 -7.17 8.81
CA SER A 475 4.83 -7.00 7.35
C SER A 475 5.88 -5.98 6.88
N TYR A 476 6.11 -4.89 7.63
CA TYR A 476 7.19 -3.94 7.34
C TYR A 476 8.56 -4.64 7.34
N TYR A 477 8.82 -5.44 8.35
CA TYR A 477 10.10 -6.15 8.49
C TYR A 477 10.24 -7.30 7.49
N ALA A 478 9.15 -7.96 7.11
CA ALA A 478 9.16 -8.93 6.02
C ALA A 478 9.59 -8.30 4.69
N VAL A 479 9.04 -7.13 4.35
CA VAL A 479 9.44 -6.36 3.16
C VAL A 479 10.88 -5.87 3.28
N LYS A 480 11.29 -5.32 4.43
CA LYS A 480 12.68 -4.92 4.69
C LYS A 480 13.65 -6.08 4.48
N LYS A 481 13.37 -7.25 5.03
CA LYS A 481 14.18 -8.45 4.85
C LYS A 481 14.27 -8.86 3.39
N ALA A 482 13.15 -8.82 2.66
CA ALA A 482 13.11 -9.17 1.24
C ALA A 482 13.92 -8.20 0.37
N TYR A 483 13.94 -6.91 0.68
CA TYR A 483 14.58 -5.87 -0.12
C TYR A 483 16.02 -5.57 0.30
N ALA A 484 16.26 -5.39 1.59
CA ALA A 484 17.58 -5.08 2.15
C ALA A 484 18.40 -6.35 2.46
N GLY A 485 17.77 -7.52 2.52
CA GLY A 485 18.41 -8.82 2.79
C GLY A 485 18.57 -9.15 4.28
N SER A 486 18.37 -8.19 5.19
CA SER A 486 18.54 -8.40 6.63
C SER A 486 17.64 -7.47 7.46
N THR A 487 17.24 -7.96 8.62
CA THR A 487 16.63 -7.18 9.72
C THR A 487 17.43 -7.36 11.01
N ALA A 488 18.67 -7.81 10.91
CA ALA A 488 19.52 -8.00 12.07
C ALA A 488 19.78 -6.67 12.79
N GLY A 489 19.49 -6.64 14.10
CA GLY A 489 19.59 -5.44 14.94
C GLY A 489 18.33 -4.58 14.98
N ASP A 490 17.31 -4.89 14.20
CA ASP A 490 15.99 -4.26 14.36
C ASP A 490 15.27 -4.85 15.59
N ASN A 491 14.46 -4.02 16.25
CA ASN A 491 13.53 -4.47 17.27
C ASN A 491 12.31 -5.12 16.59
N THR A 492 11.83 -6.23 17.15
CA THR A 492 10.77 -7.04 16.57
C THR A 492 9.40 -6.59 17.09
N PRO A 493 8.38 -6.39 16.24
CA PRO A 493 7.04 -6.06 16.70
C PRO A 493 6.45 -7.12 17.64
N PRO A 494 5.61 -6.73 18.61
CA PRO A 494 4.81 -7.66 19.38
C PRO A 494 3.97 -8.59 18.48
N VAL A 495 3.83 -9.84 18.89
CA VAL A 495 3.03 -10.85 18.18
C VAL A 495 1.82 -11.20 19.02
N ILE A 496 0.64 -11.18 18.37
CA ILE A 496 -0.62 -11.63 18.95
C ILE A 496 -0.89 -13.04 18.41
N SER A 497 -0.78 -14.07 19.24
CA SER A 497 -0.89 -15.46 18.82
C SER A 497 -2.29 -16.07 18.95
N GLY A 498 -3.17 -15.42 19.68
CA GLY A 498 -4.55 -15.87 19.84
C GLY A 498 -5.45 -14.73 20.24
N MET A 499 -6.47 -14.48 19.43
CA MET A 499 -7.52 -13.52 19.73
C MET A 499 -8.89 -14.17 19.65
N THR A 500 -9.71 -13.97 20.69
CA THR A 500 -11.11 -14.46 20.74
C THR A 500 -12.06 -13.37 21.19
N VAL A 501 -13.32 -13.48 20.76
CA VAL A 501 -14.43 -12.62 21.18
C VAL A 501 -15.49 -13.53 21.86
N ASP A 502 -15.93 -13.17 23.04
CA ASP A 502 -16.92 -13.92 23.83
C ASP A 502 -18.05 -12.97 24.33
N PRO A 503 -19.33 -13.28 24.10
CA PRO A 503 -19.82 -14.48 23.43
C PRO A 503 -19.43 -14.55 21.95
N ALA A 504 -19.14 -15.74 21.48
CA ALA A 504 -18.81 -15.96 20.08
C ALA A 504 -20.00 -15.58 19.19
N GLY A 505 -19.77 -14.64 18.28
CA GLY A 505 -20.71 -14.28 17.23
C GLY A 505 -21.55 -13.02 17.48
N SER A 506 -22.07 -12.72 18.67
CA SER A 506 -22.91 -11.51 18.84
C SER A 506 -22.85 -10.89 20.24
N ALA A 507 -22.99 -9.57 20.29
CA ALA A 507 -23.16 -8.78 21.51
C ALA A 507 -24.38 -7.86 21.37
N PRO A 508 -25.14 -7.59 22.44
CA PRO A 508 -26.22 -6.62 22.38
C PRO A 508 -25.66 -5.19 22.23
N ALA A 509 -26.37 -4.33 21.49
CA ALA A 509 -26.03 -2.93 21.35
C ALA A 509 -25.90 -2.25 22.73
N GLY A 510 -24.85 -1.47 22.93
CA GLY A 510 -24.52 -0.85 24.21
C GLY A 510 -24.10 -1.81 25.33
N GLY A 511 -24.17 -3.13 25.11
CA GLY A 511 -23.76 -4.15 26.07
C GLY A 511 -22.26 -4.41 26.05
N GLU A 512 -21.79 -5.29 26.94
CA GLU A 512 -20.36 -5.68 26.98
C GLU A 512 -20.15 -7.04 26.30
N PHE A 513 -18.97 -7.17 25.66
CA PHE A 513 -18.42 -8.45 25.23
C PHE A 513 -16.94 -8.54 25.65
N THR A 514 -16.40 -9.73 25.73
CA THR A 514 -15.04 -9.94 26.17
C THR A 514 -14.12 -10.20 24.95
N VAL A 515 -13.03 -9.47 24.88
CA VAL A 515 -11.90 -9.75 23.96
C VAL A 515 -10.77 -10.36 24.77
N ARG A 516 -10.19 -11.45 24.27
CA ARG A 516 -8.96 -12.03 24.82
C ARG A 516 -7.90 -12.04 23.73
N ALA A 517 -6.66 -11.71 24.11
CA ALA A 517 -5.52 -11.73 23.22
C ALA A 517 -4.26 -12.22 23.97
N ASP A 518 -3.58 -13.19 23.38
CA ASP A 518 -2.28 -13.68 23.88
C ASP A 518 -1.18 -12.88 23.18
N VAL A 519 -0.64 -11.90 23.88
CA VAL A 519 0.37 -10.96 23.36
C VAL A 519 1.74 -11.34 23.90
N ARG A 520 2.72 -11.42 22.99
CA ARG A 520 4.12 -11.64 23.33
C ARG A 520 5.01 -10.68 22.53
N ASP A 521 5.92 -10.01 23.23
CA ASP A 521 7.02 -9.32 22.57
C ASP A 521 8.24 -10.25 22.47
N PRO A 522 8.81 -10.46 21.26
CA PRO A 522 9.96 -11.35 21.06
C PRO A 522 11.24 -10.87 21.75
N ASP A 523 11.44 -9.56 21.90
CA ASP A 523 12.62 -8.94 22.48
C ASP A 523 12.45 -8.71 23.99
N GLY A 524 11.23 -8.92 24.52
CA GLY A 524 10.89 -8.77 25.93
C GLY A 524 10.59 -7.32 26.33
N ASP A 525 10.29 -6.45 25.39
CA ASP A 525 9.89 -5.06 25.64
C ASP A 525 8.51 -5.02 26.34
N PRO A 526 8.25 -4.00 27.18
CA PRO A 526 6.93 -3.80 27.77
C PRO A 526 5.89 -3.48 26.71
N VAL A 527 4.75 -4.18 26.72
CA VAL A 527 3.69 -4.01 25.74
C VAL A 527 2.50 -3.25 26.33
N THR A 528 2.03 -2.25 25.59
CA THR A 528 0.75 -1.57 25.84
C THR A 528 -0.29 -2.10 24.84
N THR A 529 -1.44 -2.54 25.34
CA THR A 529 -2.53 -3.05 24.49
C THR A 529 -3.68 -2.08 24.44
N ARG A 530 -4.18 -1.79 23.22
CA ARG A 530 -5.33 -0.93 22.94
C ARG A 530 -6.35 -1.71 22.11
N ILE A 531 -7.63 -1.37 22.27
CA ILE A 531 -8.74 -2.00 21.53
C ILE A 531 -9.41 -0.95 20.66
N PHE A 532 -9.60 -1.28 19.38
CA PHE A 532 -10.28 -0.43 18.41
C PHE A 532 -11.45 -1.17 17.77
N LEU A 533 -12.38 -0.41 17.24
CA LEU A 533 -13.53 -0.87 16.47
C LEU A 533 -13.53 -0.22 15.09
N SER A 534 -13.95 -0.95 14.07
CA SER A 534 -14.24 -0.42 12.74
C SER A 534 -15.66 -0.80 12.33
N GLY A 535 -16.42 0.20 11.89
CA GLY A 535 -17.78 0.04 11.40
C GLY A 535 -17.87 -0.22 9.89
N ASN A 536 -16.79 -0.58 9.21
CA ASN A 536 -16.76 -0.74 7.76
C ASN A 536 -17.92 -1.58 7.21
N TYR A 537 -18.26 -2.69 7.90
CA TYR A 537 -19.35 -3.59 7.49
C TYR A 537 -20.70 -3.31 8.18
N ALA A 538 -20.74 -2.40 9.16
CA ALA A 538 -21.96 -2.00 9.87
C ALA A 538 -22.58 -0.71 9.31
N ASN A 539 -21.75 0.30 9.03
CA ASN A 539 -22.20 1.63 8.62
C ASN A 539 -21.32 2.28 7.53
N GLY A 540 -20.31 1.56 7.01
CA GLY A 540 -19.38 2.06 6.01
C GLY A 540 -18.27 2.96 6.57
N ASP A 541 -18.17 3.17 7.89
CA ASP A 541 -17.07 3.91 8.49
C ASP A 541 -15.84 3.01 8.61
N LYS A 542 -14.85 3.28 7.77
CA LYS A 542 -13.63 2.48 7.64
C LYS A 542 -12.56 2.81 8.69
N ARG A 543 -12.72 3.89 9.43
CA ARG A 543 -11.74 4.33 10.44
C ARG A 543 -11.69 3.36 11.61
N LEU A 544 -10.52 3.27 12.23
CA LEU A 544 -10.36 2.67 13.54
C LEU A 544 -10.70 3.71 14.61
N VAL A 545 -11.67 3.39 15.46
CA VAL A 545 -12.08 4.21 16.59
C VAL A 545 -11.75 3.46 17.86
N GLU A 546 -11.00 4.09 18.78
CA GLU A 546 -10.69 3.44 20.06
C GLU A 546 -11.98 3.13 20.83
N ALA A 547 -12.11 1.87 21.23
CA ALA A 547 -13.27 1.37 21.93
C ALA A 547 -13.32 1.89 23.39
N THR A 548 -14.49 1.92 24.00
CA THR A 548 -14.60 1.96 25.46
C THR A 548 -14.37 0.55 25.99
N TYR A 549 -13.31 0.37 26.78
CA TYR A 549 -12.98 -0.95 27.34
C TYR A 549 -12.32 -0.84 28.73
N ARG A 550 -12.33 -1.95 29.47
CA ARG A 550 -11.60 -2.09 30.74
C ARG A 550 -10.87 -3.43 30.80
N PRO A 551 -9.65 -3.47 31.35
CA PRO A 551 -8.92 -4.71 31.50
C PRO A 551 -9.56 -5.62 32.57
N LEU A 552 -9.61 -6.93 32.27
CA LEU A 552 -10.06 -7.98 33.18
C LEU A 552 -8.89 -8.80 33.75
N GLY A 553 -7.66 -8.55 33.27
CA GLY A 553 -6.46 -9.33 33.58
C GLY A 553 -6.25 -10.50 32.61
N ASN A 554 -5.02 -11.05 32.63
CA ASN A 554 -4.62 -12.19 31.78
C ASN A 554 -4.98 -12.03 30.28
N GLY A 555 -4.70 -10.85 29.71
CA GLY A 555 -4.96 -10.57 28.29
C GLY A 555 -6.44 -10.44 27.91
N ALA A 556 -7.33 -10.32 28.88
CA ALA A 556 -8.77 -10.15 28.66
C ALA A 556 -9.22 -8.71 28.90
N PHE A 557 -10.19 -8.27 28.09
CA PHE A 557 -10.78 -6.93 28.12
C PHE A 557 -12.30 -7.03 27.98
N ALA A 558 -13.03 -6.31 28.83
CA ALA A 558 -14.47 -6.07 28.60
C ALA A 558 -14.61 -4.84 27.70
N VAL A 559 -15.27 -4.99 26.58
CA VAL A 559 -15.43 -3.98 25.54
C VAL A 559 -16.90 -3.62 25.41
N THR A 560 -17.22 -2.34 25.39
CA THR A 560 -18.59 -1.87 25.15
C THR A 560 -18.92 -1.99 23.66
N ALA A 561 -19.99 -2.70 23.33
CA ALA A 561 -20.48 -2.81 21.97
C ALA A 561 -21.04 -1.46 21.49
N PRO A 562 -20.86 -1.11 20.22
CA PRO A 562 -21.51 0.06 19.63
C PRO A 562 -23.04 -0.01 19.71
N GLU A 563 -23.70 1.16 19.70
CA GLU A 563 -25.17 1.24 19.61
C GLU A 563 -25.68 0.82 18.23
N LYS A 564 -24.89 1.06 17.18
CA LYS A 564 -25.22 0.74 15.80
C LYS A 564 -25.15 -0.76 15.54
N LEU A 565 -26.28 -1.32 15.06
CA LEU A 565 -26.39 -2.74 14.68
C LEU A 565 -25.51 -3.05 13.45
N GLY A 566 -25.12 -4.31 13.33
CA GLY A 566 -24.36 -4.81 12.19
C GLY A 566 -23.09 -5.53 12.61
N VAL A 567 -22.25 -5.88 11.62
CA VAL A 567 -20.99 -6.57 11.88
C VAL A 567 -19.88 -5.54 12.02
N TRP A 568 -19.21 -5.56 13.16
CA TRP A 568 -18.08 -4.71 13.49
C TRP A 568 -16.80 -5.52 13.52
N LYS A 569 -15.72 -4.93 13.05
CA LYS A 569 -14.37 -5.48 13.31
C LYS A 569 -13.85 -4.95 14.64
N VAL A 570 -13.28 -5.84 15.42
CA VAL A 570 -12.60 -5.55 16.69
C VAL A 570 -11.12 -5.78 16.49
N TYR A 571 -10.30 -4.77 16.75
CA TYR A 571 -8.85 -4.82 16.62
C TYR A 571 -8.19 -4.78 18.00
N VAL A 572 -7.24 -5.66 18.23
CA VAL A 572 -6.28 -5.58 19.31
C VAL A 572 -4.98 -5.05 18.73
N GLN A 573 -4.50 -3.93 19.23
CA GLN A 573 -3.21 -3.33 18.88
C GLN A 573 -2.29 -3.41 20.09
N ALA A 574 -1.15 -4.06 19.94
CA ALA A 574 -0.14 -4.24 20.97
C ALA A 574 1.12 -3.46 20.56
N GLU A 575 1.50 -2.46 21.34
CA GLU A 575 2.61 -1.53 21.07
C GLU A 575 3.78 -1.78 22.03
N ASP A 576 5.01 -1.84 21.50
CA ASP A 576 6.25 -2.10 22.27
C ASP A 576 6.91 -0.84 22.83
N GLY A 577 6.37 0.35 22.53
CA GLY A 577 6.99 1.64 22.89
C GLY A 577 8.27 1.95 22.10
N ARG A 578 8.66 1.12 21.14
CA ARG A 578 9.82 1.29 20.25
C ARG A 578 9.44 1.72 18.84
N GLY A 579 8.15 1.96 18.60
CA GLY A 579 7.60 2.33 17.30
C GLY A 579 7.10 1.14 16.49
N ASN A 580 6.84 0.01 17.13
CA ASN A 580 6.26 -1.16 16.51
C ASN A 580 4.91 -1.51 17.12
N ALA A 581 4.08 -2.19 16.32
CA ALA A 581 2.82 -2.76 16.77
C ALA A 581 2.53 -4.12 16.14
N GLY A 582 1.98 -5.03 16.95
CA GLY A 582 1.25 -6.20 16.50
C GLY A 582 -0.23 -5.89 16.44
N ILE A 583 -0.92 -6.30 15.38
CA ILE A 583 -2.35 -6.05 15.20
C ILE A 583 -3.06 -7.34 14.80
N GLU A 584 -4.14 -7.65 15.53
CA GLU A 584 -5.00 -8.80 15.24
C GLU A 584 -6.46 -8.36 15.25
N THR A 585 -7.30 -9.03 14.48
CA THR A 585 -8.72 -8.67 14.37
C THR A 585 -9.64 -9.90 14.40
N ARG A 586 -10.84 -9.67 14.92
CA ARG A 586 -11.98 -10.57 14.83
C ARG A 586 -13.23 -9.74 14.58
N SER A 587 -14.32 -10.37 14.18
CA SER A 587 -15.61 -9.71 14.06
C SER A 587 -16.52 -9.98 15.24
N VAL A 588 -17.43 -9.03 15.51
CA VAL A 588 -18.54 -9.17 16.41
C VAL A 588 -19.81 -8.65 15.72
N LYS A 589 -20.90 -9.40 15.80
CA LYS A 589 -22.20 -8.92 15.31
C LYS A 589 -22.93 -8.22 16.44
N VAL A 590 -23.14 -6.92 16.31
CA VAL A 590 -23.97 -6.14 17.24
C VAL A 590 -25.43 -6.35 16.87
N VAL A 591 -26.21 -6.85 17.84
CA VAL A 591 -27.63 -7.19 17.69
C VAL A 591 -28.47 -6.36 18.62
N ALA A 592 -29.78 -6.32 18.37
CA ALA A 592 -30.72 -5.65 19.27
C ALA A 592 -30.61 -6.24 20.70
N PRO A 593 -30.63 -5.40 21.74
CA PRO A 593 -30.61 -5.89 23.11
C PRO A 593 -31.92 -6.71 23.38
N PRO A 594 -31.80 -7.80 24.18
CA PRO A 594 -32.97 -8.60 24.51
C PRO A 594 -33.96 -7.78 25.31
N VAL A 595 -35.23 -7.88 24.94
CA VAL A 595 -36.35 -7.23 25.63
C VAL A 595 -36.97 -8.23 26.62
N ALA A 596 -37.17 -7.78 27.85
CA ALA A 596 -37.86 -8.59 28.85
C ALA A 596 -39.32 -8.84 28.47
N GLY A 597 -39.82 -10.04 28.73
CA GLY A 597 -41.20 -10.47 28.41
C GLY A 597 -41.26 -11.42 27.23
N THR A 598 -42.46 -11.81 26.84
CA THR A 598 -42.70 -12.69 25.70
C THR A 598 -43.02 -11.87 24.46
N ASN A 599 -42.29 -12.07 23.36
CA ASN A 599 -42.64 -11.47 22.07
C ASN A 599 -43.90 -12.16 21.51
N ILE A 600 -45.07 -11.51 21.71
CA ILE A 600 -46.35 -12.03 21.27
C ILE A 600 -46.64 -11.78 19.78
N ALA A 601 -45.77 -11.02 19.08
CA ALA A 601 -45.81 -10.82 17.64
C ALA A 601 -45.03 -11.91 16.86
N LEU A 602 -44.22 -12.70 17.53
CA LEU A 602 -43.37 -13.72 16.87
C LEU A 602 -44.22 -14.72 16.08
N ASN A 603 -43.93 -14.88 14.79
CA ASN A 603 -44.60 -15.74 13.84
C ASN A 603 -46.12 -15.39 13.67
N ARG A 604 -46.52 -14.15 13.99
CA ARG A 604 -47.88 -13.69 13.75
C ARG A 604 -48.08 -13.16 12.33
N PRO A 605 -49.28 -13.30 11.78
CA PRO A 605 -49.60 -12.71 10.48
C PRO A 605 -49.33 -11.21 10.47
N ALA A 606 -48.55 -10.76 9.50
CA ALA A 606 -48.32 -9.34 9.26
C ALA A 606 -48.75 -8.98 7.83
N THR A 607 -49.31 -7.79 7.67
CA THR A 607 -49.70 -7.21 6.38
C THR A 607 -49.23 -5.77 6.30
N ALA A 608 -48.99 -5.28 5.09
CA ALA A 608 -48.52 -3.92 4.88
C ALA A 608 -49.21 -3.27 3.68
N SER A 609 -49.13 -1.95 3.57
CA SER A 609 -49.64 -1.17 2.44
C SER A 609 -48.94 -1.54 1.13
N SER A 610 -47.65 -1.88 1.19
CA SER A 610 -46.85 -2.33 0.07
C SER A 610 -45.67 -3.19 0.54
N PHE A 611 -45.03 -3.91 -0.38
CA PHE A 611 -43.74 -4.53 -0.15
C PHE A 611 -42.92 -4.65 -1.43
N GLN A 612 -41.63 -4.58 -1.32
CA GLN A 612 -40.71 -4.79 -2.44
C GLN A 612 -40.65 -6.27 -2.83
N ALA A 613 -41.01 -6.57 -4.07
CA ALA A 613 -41.09 -7.94 -4.56
C ALA A 613 -39.79 -8.46 -5.14
N SER A 614 -38.91 -7.59 -5.67
CA SER A 614 -37.75 -8.04 -6.50
C SER A 614 -36.59 -7.06 -6.54
N TYR A 615 -36.47 -6.11 -5.61
CA TYR A 615 -35.32 -5.19 -5.57
C TYR A 615 -34.24 -5.66 -4.57
N GLY A 616 -32.99 -5.72 -5.01
CA GLY A 616 -31.88 -6.18 -4.16
C GLY A 616 -32.01 -7.63 -3.75
N ASP A 617 -32.05 -7.88 -2.44
CA ASP A 617 -32.20 -9.19 -1.80
C ASP A 617 -33.67 -9.58 -1.52
N CYS A 618 -34.63 -8.76 -1.98
CA CYS A 618 -36.06 -9.07 -1.85
C CYS A 618 -36.50 -10.25 -2.73
N PRO A 619 -37.57 -10.98 -2.37
CA PRO A 619 -38.82 -10.45 -1.82
C PRO A 619 -38.79 -10.18 -0.31
N CYS A 620 -39.34 -9.01 0.10
CA CYS A 620 -39.32 -8.49 1.46
C CYS A 620 -40.76 -8.28 2.01
N PRO A 621 -41.52 -9.38 2.19
CA PRO A 621 -42.93 -9.30 2.62
C PRO A 621 -43.05 -8.88 4.09
N ALA A 622 -44.23 -8.40 4.48
CA ALA A 622 -44.51 -7.95 5.84
C ALA A 622 -44.24 -9.02 6.92
N THR A 623 -44.40 -10.29 6.59
CA THR A 623 -44.15 -11.42 7.50
C THR A 623 -42.71 -11.56 7.96
N ASN A 624 -41.76 -11.02 7.21
CA ASN A 624 -40.34 -11.02 7.61
C ASN A 624 -40.09 -10.14 8.85
N ALA A 625 -40.99 -9.16 9.13
CA ALA A 625 -40.86 -8.31 10.32
C ALA A 625 -41.36 -9.00 11.62
N THR A 626 -41.83 -10.24 11.54
CA THR A 626 -42.33 -10.99 12.71
C THR A 626 -41.79 -12.42 12.76
N ASP A 627 -40.80 -12.78 11.94
CA ASP A 627 -40.29 -14.15 11.82
C ASP A 627 -39.19 -14.50 12.83
N GLY A 628 -38.71 -13.51 13.58
CA GLY A 628 -37.61 -13.68 14.57
C GLY A 628 -36.24 -13.84 13.94
N ASN A 629 -36.08 -13.51 12.66
CA ASN A 629 -34.84 -13.65 11.92
C ASN A 629 -34.25 -12.28 11.56
N ALA A 630 -33.27 -11.85 12.30
CA ALA A 630 -32.59 -10.57 12.08
C ALA A 630 -31.84 -10.42 10.72
N THR A 631 -31.89 -11.44 9.84
CA THR A 631 -31.32 -11.39 8.49
C THR A 631 -32.36 -11.18 7.40
N THR A 632 -33.66 -11.33 7.73
CA THR A 632 -34.78 -11.00 6.86
C THR A 632 -35.32 -9.62 7.20
N ARG A 633 -36.13 -9.05 6.32
CA ARG A 633 -36.77 -7.74 6.55
C ARG A 633 -38.03 -7.58 5.74
N TRP A 634 -38.98 -6.77 6.25
CA TRP A 634 -39.97 -6.14 5.42
C TRP A 634 -39.37 -4.87 4.79
N ALA A 635 -39.71 -4.59 3.54
CA ALA A 635 -39.41 -3.31 2.91
C ALA A 635 -40.59 -2.82 2.08
N SER A 636 -40.98 -1.55 2.24
CA SER A 636 -42.08 -0.91 1.51
C SER A 636 -41.66 -0.35 0.16
N ASP A 637 -42.62 0.05 -0.68
CA ASP A 637 -42.36 0.96 -1.79
C ASP A 637 -41.79 2.30 -1.31
N TRP A 638 -41.13 3.04 -2.19
CA TRP A 638 -40.38 4.29 -1.88
C TRP A 638 -41.29 5.51 -1.91
N SER A 639 -42.38 5.46 -1.15
CA SER A 639 -43.39 6.53 -1.06
C SER A 639 -43.91 6.72 0.36
N ASP A 640 -44.39 7.92 0.64
CA ASP A 640 -45.11 8.26 1.88
C ASP A 640 -46.61 8.49 1.58
N PRO A 641 -47.54 8.15 2.49
CA PRO A 641 -47.34 7.32 3.68
C PRO A 641 -47.36 5.81 3.37
N GLN A 642 -46.84 5.00 4.32
CA GLN A 642 -46.95 3.54 4.32
C GLN A 642 -47.44 3.05 5.69
N TRP A 643 -47.81 1.77 5.77
CA TRP A 643 -48.09 1.13 7.05
C TRP A 643 -47.74 -0.36 7.02
N ILE A 644 -47.42 -0.89 8.22
CA ILE A 644 -47.34 -2.33 8.49
C ILE A 644 -48.13 -2.64 9.74
N ARG A 645 -48.90 -3.75 9.75
CA ARG A 645 -49.69 -4.19 10.92
C ARG A 645 -49.50 -5.67 11.22
N VAL A 646 -49.56 -6.01 12.49
CA VAL A 646 -49.51 -7.37 13.03
C VAL A 646 -50.89 -7.75 13.60
N ASP A 647 -51.38 -8.94 13.28
CA ASP A 647 -52.56 -9.56 13.91
C ASP A 647 -52.12 -10.51 15.03
N LEU A 648 -52.31 -10.15 16.28
CA LEU A 648 -51.96 -10.98 17.44
C LEU A 648 -52.88 -12.22 17.60
N GLY A 649 -53.92 -12.37 16.74
CA GLY A 649 -54.84 -13.48 16.70
C GLY A 649 -56.00 -13.37 17.69
N SER A 650 -55.84 -12.60 18.75
CA SER A 650 -56.87 -12.26 19.75
C SER A 650 -56.47 -10.97 20.45
N VAL A 651 -57.42 -10.38 21.19
CA VAL A 651 -57.12 -9.23 22.06
C VAL A 651 -56.08 -9.66 23.12
N ARG A 652 -54.94 -8.96 23.17
CA ARG A 652 -53.83 -9.23 24.10
C ARG A 652 -53.34 -7.94 24.73
N SER A 653 -52.89 -8.03 25.97
CA SER A 653 -52.21 -6.92 26.65
C SER A 653 -50.71 -7.01 26.39
N PHE A 654 -50.11 -5.87 26.16
CA PHE A 654 -48.67 -5.70 26.03
C PHE A 654 -48.22 -4.37 26.65
N ASN A 655 -46.97 -4.22 26.97
CA ASN A 655 -46.40 -3.02 27.61
C ASN A 655 -45.17 -2.45 26.94
N ARG A 656 -44.68 -3.09 25.86
CA ARG A 656 -43.47 -2.67 25.17
C ARG A 656 -43.48 -3.10 23.71
N LEU A 657 -42.91 -2.25 22.86
CA LEU A 657 -42.59 -2.61 21.49
C LEU A 657 -41.10 -2.42 21.25
N GLN A 658 -40.51 -3.23 20.37
CA GLN A 658 -39.17 -3.02 19.83
C GLN A 658 -39.25 -3.06 18.31
N LEU A 659 -38.82 -1.96 17.68
CA LEU A 659 -38.68 -1.84 16.24
C LEU A 659 -37.21 -1.92 15.90
N VAL A 660 -36.80 -2.91 15.10
CA VAL A 660 -35.44 -3.05 14.62
C VAL A 660 -35.42 -2.63 13.15
N TRP A 661 -34.92 -1.43 12.90
CA TRP A 661 -34.90 -0.84 11.57
C TRP A 661 -33.74 -1.36 10.75
N ASP A 662 -33.96 -1.56 9.46
CA ASP A 662 -32.96 -1.53 8.42
C ASP A 662 -32.50 -0.06 8.20
N PRO A 663 -31.35 0.24 7.51
CA PRO A 663 -30.97 1.63 7.21
C PRO A 663 -32.08 2.51 6.58
N ALA A 664 -33.09 1.92 5.96
CA ALA A 664 -34.27 2.60 5.44
C ALA A 664 -35.37 2.70 6.53
N TYR A 665 -35.33 3.71 7.37
CA TYR A 665 -36.15 3.87 8.55
C TYR A 665 -37.23 4.96 8.41
N ALA A 666 -38.17 4.99 9.36
CA ALA A 666 -39.16 6.06 9.50
C ALA A 666 -38.63 7.18 10.41
N ARG A 667 -38.52 8.40 9.89
CA ARG A 667 -38.27 9.60 10.68
C ARG A 667 -39.54 10.01 11.47
N SER A 668 -40.73 9.80 10.87
CA SER A 668 -42.00 10.13 11.51
C SER A 668 -42.95 8.94 11.40
N TYR A 669 -43.48 8.48 12.55
CA TYR A 669 -44.43 7.38 12.61
C TYR A 669 -45.30 7.41 13.85
N GLU A 670 -46.42 6.69 13.77
CA GLU A 670 -47.32 6.43 14.88
C GLU A 670 -47.48 4.93 15.13
N VAL A 671 -47.54 4.53 16.39
CA VAL A 671 -47.99 3.20 16.79
C VAL A 671 -49.51 3.29 17.08
N GLN A 672 -50.27 2.49 16.38
CA GLN A 672 -51.72 2.48 16.49
C GLN A 672 -52.20 1.08 16.83
N VAL A 673 -53.30 1.00 17.57
CA VAL A 673 -53.94 -0.24 17.99
C VAL A 673 -55.42 -0.28 17.60
N SER A 674 -55.94 -1.50 17.38
CA SER A 674 -57.31 -1.75 17.00
C SER A 674 -57.77 -3.14 17.46
N ASP A 675 -59.08 -3.31 17.75
CA ASP A 675 -59.66 -4.61 18.04
C ASP A 675 -60.37 -5.21 16.81
N ASP A 676 -60.85 -4.36 15.89
CA ASP A 676 -61.57 -4.73 14.68
C ASP A 676 -60.75 -4.68 13.39
N GLY A 677 -59.58 -4.01 13.41
CA GLY A 677 -58.69 -3.80 12.26
C GLY A 677 -59.06 -2.62 11.38
N ASP A 678 -60.16 -1.90 11.72
CA ASP A 678 -60.72 -0.77 10.97
C ASP A 678 -60.64 0.55 11.76
N THR A 679 -60.97 0.52 13.05
CA THR A 679 -60.93 1.67 13.96
C THR A 679 -59.60 1.71 14.71
N TRP A 680 -58.83 2.76 14.48
CA TRP A 680 -57.46 2.86 15.01
C TRP A 680 -57.29 3.96 16.06
N ARG A 681 -56.56 3.65 17.13
CA ARG A 681 -56.21 4.58 18.20
C ARG A 681 -54.68 4.67 18.32
N THR A 682 -54.14 5.86 18.24
CA THR A 682 -52.69 6.10 18.43
C THR A 682 -52.33 5.95 19.91
N ILE A 683 -51.27 5.21 20.20
CA ILE A 683 -50.72 4.99 21.53
C ILE A 683 -49.31 5.55 21.69
N HIS A 684 -48.60 5.78 20.58
CA HIS A 684 -47.28 6.44 20.54
C HIS A 684 -47.13 7.16 19.21
N ALA A 685 -46.38 8.27 19.21
CA ALA A 685 -46.02 8.99 18.01
C ALA A 685 -44.65 9.62 18.15
N THR A 686 -43.90 9.65 17.06
CA THR A 686 -42.60 10.35 16.97
C THR A 686 -42.45 11.05 15.63
N THR A 687 -41.67 12.15 15.62
CA THR A 687 -41.24 12.87 14.42
C THR A 687 -39.71 12.96 14.29
N THR A 688 -39.01 12.29 15.19
CA THR A 688 -37.55 12.33 15.35
C THR A 688 -36.90 10.94 15.35
N GLY A 689 -37.54 9.95 14.71
CA GLY A 689 -36.95 8.62 14.51
C GLY A 689 -35.58 8.74 13.82
N ASN A 690 -34.63 7.99 14.29
CA ASN A 690 -33.19 8.02 13.85
C ASN A 690 -32.72 6.69 13.26
N GLY A 691 -33.58 5.67 13.21
CA GLY A 691 -33.25 4.31 12.76
C GLY A 691 -32.65 3.45 13.87
N ASP A 692 -32.03 2.34 13.51
CA ASP A 692 -31.47 1.31 14.39
C ASP A 692 -32.55 0.60 15.24
N ILE A 693 -32.70 0.98 16.51
CA ILE A 693 -33.64 0.33 17.45
C ILE A 693 -34.48 1.38 18.14
N ASP A 694 -35.80 1.27 18.00
CA ASP A 694 -36.73 1.99 18.85
C ASP A 694 -37.34 1.03 19.88
N THR A 695 -37.05 1.23 21.15
CA THR A 695 -37.72 0.56 22.25
C THR A 695 -38.78 1.51 22.83
N ILE A 696 -40.06 1.15 22.70
CA ILE A 696 -41.20 1.99 23.04
C ILE A 696 -41.89 1.39 24.24
N GLU A 697 -41.77 2.04 25.38
CA GLU A 697 -42.51 1.70 26.61
C GLU A 697 -43.91 2.27 26.51
N THR A 698 -44.87 1.44 26.12
CA THR A 698 -46.27 1.85 26.01
C THR A 698 -47.21 0.67 26.22
N GLY A 699 -48.17 0.81 27.11
CA GLY A 699 -49.14 -0.24 27.43
C GLY A 699 -50.44 -0.10 26.63
N ALA A 700 -50.88 -1.22 26.05
CA ALA A 700 -52.18 -1.32 25.40
C ALA A 700 -52.76 -2.74 25.48
N THR A 701 -54.06 -2.83 25.24
CA THR A 701 -54.77 -4.09 25.05
C THR A 701 -55.48 -3.98 23.71
N ALA A 702 -55.14 -4.86 22.76
CA ALA A 702 -55.71 -4.88 21.42
C ALA A 702 -55.38 -6.19 20.68
N ARG A 703 -56.10 -6.45 19.57
CA ARG A 703 -55.78 -7.54 18.64
C ARG A 703 -54.81 -7.14 17.56
N TYR A 704 -54.94 -5.93 17.02
CA TYR A 704 -54.09 -5.45 15.94
C TYR A 704 -53.18 -4.33 16.42
N VAL A 705 -51.92 -4.36 15.98
CA VAL A 705 -50.95 -3.29 16.22
C VAL A 705 -50.37 -2.85 14.85
N ARG A 706 -50.42 -1.55 14.57
CA ARG A 706 -49.97 -0.96 13.30
C ARG A 706 -48.93 0.12 13.52
N LEU A 707 -47.92 0.13 12.67
CA LEU A 707 -47.08 1.30 12.46
C LEU A 707 -47.64 2.07 11.27
N GLN A 708 -48.04 3.30 11.49
CA GLN A 708 -48.42 4.25 10.46
C GLN A 708 -47.22 5.16 10.21
N LEU A 709 -46.58 5.05 9.04
CA LEU A 709 -45.31 5.65 8.69
C LEU A 709 -45.57 6.85 7.78
N THR A 710 -45.21 8.06 8.21
CA THR A 710 -45.60 9.31 7.55
C THR A 710 -44.49 10.10 6.94
N ALA A 711 -43.22 9.88 7.34
CA ALA A 711 -42.06 10.47 6.73
C ALA A 711 -40.82 9.54 6.80
N ARG A 712 -40.20 9.30 5.67
CA ARG A 712 -38.99 8.52 5.54
C ARG A 712 -37.79 9.28 6.09
N GLY A 713 -36.81 8.54 6.66
CA GLY A 713 -35.52 9.07 7.10
C GLY A 713 -34.48 9.10 5.99
N THR A 714 -34.72 8.37 4.90
CA THR A 714 -33.78 8.22 3.75
C THR A 714 -34.52 8.37 2.42
N GLY A 715 -33.80 8.31 1.31
CA GLY A 715 -34.38 8.31 -0.04
C GLY A 715 -35.09 7.00 -0.42
N TRP A 716 -34.86 5.91 0.32
CA TRP A 716 -35.53 4.61 0.13
C TRP A 716 -36.89 4.54 0.79
N GLY A 717 -37.55 3.37 0.76
CA GLY A 717 -38.82 3.13 1.47
C GLY A 717 -38.64 3.06 2.98
N TYR A 718 -39.52 2.26 3.62
CA TYR A 718 -39.40 1.87 5.03
C TYR A 718 -39.02 0.41 5.09
N SER A 719 -38.13 0.03 6.02
CA SER A 719 -37.67 -1.34 6.17
C SER A 719 -37.46 -1.71 7.64
N LEU A 720 -38.01 -2.84 8.05
CA LEU A 720 -37.89 -3.39 9.40
C LEU A 720 -37.39 -4.82 9.36
N HIS A 721 -36.34 -5.09 10.11
CA HIS A 721 -35.92 -6.47 10.41
C HIS A 721 -36.89 -7.13 11.38
N GLU A 722 -37.32 -6.41 12.45
CA GLU A 722 -38.23 -6.94 13.43
C GLU A 722 -39.22 -5.90 13.94
N PHE A 723 -40.46 -6.33 14.12
CA PHE A 723 -41.54 -5.63 14.81
C PHE A 723 -41.96 -6.46 16.03
N GLY A 724 -41.18 -6.37 17.11
CA GLY A 724 -41.46 -7.06 18.36
C GLY A 724 -42.52 -6.37 19.18
N ILE A 725 -43.44 -7.16 19.80
CA ILE A 725 -44.50 -6.71 20.72
C ILE A 725 -44.42 -7.60 21.96
N TYR A 726 -44.21 -7.01 23.13
CA TYR A 726 -43.84 -7.74 24.34
C TYR A 726 -44.91 -7.58 25.44
N SER A 727 -45.27 -8.73 26.09
CA SER A 727 -46.18 -8.80 27.20
C SER A 727 -45.50 -9.11 28.52
#